data_ad367c09146749d2108c8f52c67a9668
#
_entry.id   ad367c09146749d2108c8f52c67a9668
#
_cell.length_a   1.000
_cell.length_b   1.000
_cell.length_c   1.000
_cell.angle_alpha   90.00
_cell.angle_beta   90.00
_cell.angle_gamma   90.00
#
_symmetry.space_group_name_H-M   'P 1'
#
loop_
_entity.id
_entity.type
_entity.pdbx_description
1 polymer ?
#
loop_
_entity_poly.entity_id
_entity_poly.type
_entity_poly.pdbx_seq_one_letter_code
_entity_poly.pdbx_strand_id
1 'polypeptide(L)'
;MPSPKSRKSPPRLHKIPNTTNTPKTMSAVAESDSKPHQLSDYSLVGVNSKLAVEKGLAEAEWYQSPVPRDVMRQLLERKNGPAIRDTIIWFGLLGLFGYAGFLLWPSAWALVPFMAYWVIYGTTSDSRWHESSHGTAFKSDWLNNALYEISSFMVMRESTVWRWSHTRHHSDTIVVGRDPEIAVPRPASIKSFLTTFLGYPAAIAYFKKVFRHAAGSLDAEESTYIPESARPTIYFKARFYLAIYIAVIAACFYFGSILPLLYIGLPNLLGAWMMPIYGFTQHAGLAENVLDHRMNCRTVYMNPINRFLYWNMNYHVEHHMFPLVPYHNLPKLHEVVKPDMPTPYRSIFHAWSEIIPAVLRQVKDPGYFVKRVLPTPTVRSAANEAAKTIVSTGMADAEGWIEVAPADALLREDVLRFDYGGNTYAVYRSGDDQYHATDGICTHGNTHLATGMVKGNLIECPKHNGRFDMRDGSTQRPPVCIALKTYPVRVTEGRIFMNVYKAGGEGAKQAATAYNFRVVSNENVSTFIKEVVLEPLPDTPKLNYQAGQYIQMFIPAYGKISFENFNVREPFNAVWKANHVFDYATENHAEVRRNYSLATNPEKDTQLRFNVRIATPPRGQDCKAGVGSSYVWNLKPGDTVKAFGPFGDFLVKETENEMVYLGGGAGMAPLRSHLSHLFDTLKTGRKVSFWYGARSKQEVFYQDYFEDLARKFPNFQFHIALSEPLPEDNWTSHTGFIHEVLRREYLGQHKNPAAVEYYLCGPQPMIQAARTMLEGMGVDKNHIAFDEF
;
A
#
# COMPACT_ATOMS: atom_id res chain seq x y z
N MET A 1 -23.10 81.83 26.87
CA MET A 1 -22.60 80.96 25.78
C MET A 1 -21.10 80.89 25.85
N PRO A 2 -20.52 79.77 26.21
CA PRO A 2 -19.27 79.31 25.61
C PRO A 2 -19.32 77.86 25.21
N SER A 3 -18.57 77.54 24.16
CA SER A 3 -18.43 76.22 23.50
C SER A 3 -17.70 75.18 24.34
N PRO A 4 -17.90 73.86 24.08
CA PRO A 4 -17.36 72.79 24.90
C PRO A 4 -15.96 72.37 24.50
N LYS A 5 -15.13 72.06 25.47
CA LYS A 5 -13.74 71.57 25.41
C LYS A 5 -13.67 70.13 24.92
N SER A 6 -12.64 69.89 24.12
CA SER A 6 -12.19 68.60 23.59
C SER A 6 -11.92 67.54 24.65
N ARG A 7 -12.48 66.31 24.48
CA ARG A 7 -12.08 65.12 25.23
C ARG A 7 -10.90 64.43 24.55
N LYS A 8 -9.82 64.22 25.31
CA LYS A 8 -8.66 63.40 24.91
C LYS A 8 -9.04 61.91 24.96
N SER A 9 -8.64 61.20 23.90
CA SER A 9 -8.74 59.74 23.79
C SER A 9 -7.73 59.02 24.71
N PRO A 10 -8.04 57.81 25.27
CA PRO A 10 -7.12 57.03 26.09
C PRO A 10 -6.14 56.25 25.19
N PRO A 11 -4.96 55.81 25.71
CA PRO A 11 -3.91 55.20 24.97
C PRO A 11 -4.25 53.79 24.47
N ARG A 12 -3.78 53.45 23.27
CA ARG A 12 -3.92 52.12 22.65
C ARG A 12 -3.08 51.08 23.41
N LEU A 13 -3.73 50.06 23.93
CA LEU A 13 -3.09 48.83 24.43
C LEU A 13 -2.50 48.05 23.26
N HIS A 14 -1.21 47.68 23.36
CA HIS A 14 -0.53 46.77 22.45
C HIS A 14 -1.22 45.40 22.48
N LYS A 15 -1.62 44.91 21.27
CA LYS A 15 -2.11 43.55 21.08
C LYS A 15 -0.92 42.56 21.14
N ILE A 16 -0.97 41.64 22.10
CA ILE A 16 -0.16 40.44 22.16
C ILE A 16 -0.62 39.50 21.03
N PRO A 17 0.28 38.94 20.23
CA PRO A 17 -0.14 37.96 19.21
C PRO A 17 -0.59 36.66 19.86
N ASN A 18 -1.85 36.28 19.66
CA ASN A 18 -2.35 34.95 19.95
C ASN A 18 -1.76 33.97 18.95
N THR A 19 -0.81 33.16 19.39
CA THR A 19 -0.37 31.95 18.67
C THR A 19 -1.25 30.79 19.08
N THR A 20 -2.40 30.64 18.45
CA THR A 20 -3.12 29.36 18.42
C THR A 20 -2.77 28.70 17.09
N ASN A 21 -1.84 27.74 17.15
CA ASN A 21 -1.61 26.81 16.05
C ASN A 21 -2.81 25.87 15.92
N THR A 22 -3.76 26.22 15.08
CA THR A 22 -4.71 25.27 14.52
C THR A 22 -4.03 24.55 13.36
N PRO A 23 -4.12 23.20 13.26
CA PRO A 23 -3.61 22.50 12.09
C PRO A 23 -4.39 22.98 10.85
N LYS A 24 -3.70 23.55 9.89
CA LYS A 24 -4.25 23.85 8.57
C LYS A 24 -4.64 22.52 7.91
N THR A 25 -5.92 22.22 7.84
CA THR A 25 -6.46 21.26 6.88
C THR A 25 -6.10 21.77 5.49
N MET A 26 -5.13 21.10 4.85
CA MET A 26 -4.77 21.39 3.48
C MET A 26 -5.89 20.91 2.55
N SER A 27 -6.79 21.81 2.18
CA SER A 27 -7.54 21.68 0.92
C SER A 27 -6.55 22.00 -0.22
N ALA A 28 -5.71 21.04 -0.57
CA ALA A 28 -4.83 21.18 -1.73
C ALA A 28 -5.64 20.94 -3.00
N VAL A 29 -6.30 21.99 -3.50
CA VAL A 29 -6.62 22.09 -4.91
C VAL A 29 -5.31 22.51 -5.59
N ALA A 30 -4.61 21.57 -6.21
CA ALA A 30 -3.48 21.90 -7.06
C ALA A 30 -4.03 22.68 -8.28
N GLU A 31 -3.80 23.98 -8.32
CA GLU A 31 -3.89 24.76 -9.57
C GLU A 31 -2.80 24.22 -10.51
N SER A 32 -3.22 23.63 -11.61
CA SER A 32 -2.31 23.12 -12.63
C SER A 32 -1.77 24.28 -13.47
N ASP A 33 -0.49 24.56 -13.33
CA ASP A 33 0.25 25.34 -14.33
C ASP A 33 0.15 24.65 -15.69
N SER A 34 -0.24 25.42 -16.71
CA SER A 34 -0.48 24.98 -18.08
C SER A 34 0.84 24.65 -18.80
N LYS A 35 1.35 23.41 -18.60
CA LYS A 35 2.29 22.78 -19.53
C LYS A 35 1.53 21.81 -20.44
N PRO A 36 1.97 21.56 -21.70
CA PRO A 36 1.29 20.62 -22.59
C PRO A 36 1.20 19.26 -21.87
N HIS A 37 -0.03 18.77 -21.69
CA HIS A 37 -0.33 17.55 -20.97
C HIS A 37 0.35 16.36 -21.63
N GLN A 38 1.39 15.82 -21.00
CA GLN A 38 1.83 14.47 -21.25
C GLN A 38 0.66 13.55 -20.90
N LEU A 39 0.33 12.57 -21.77
CA LEU A 39 -0.69 11.58 -21.51
C LEU A 39 -0.48 10.99 -20.11
N SER A 40 -1.52 10.99 -19.26
CA SER A 40 -1.40 10.46 -17.92
C SER A 40 -1.08 8.96 -18.00
N ASP A 41 0.00 8.55 -17.35
CA ASP A 41 0.38 7.14 -17.25
C ASP A 41 -0.39 6.50 -16.08
N TYR A 42 -1.36 5.63 -16.40
CA TYR A 42 -2.18 4.91 -15.41
C TYR A 42 -1.56 3.58 -14.97
N SER A 43 -0.41 3.20 -15.52
CA SER A 43 0.28 1.96 -15.15
C SER A 43 0.72 1.99 -13.68
N LEU A 44 0.43 0.90 -12.97
CA LEU A 44 0.80 0.75 -11.55
C LEU A 44 2.31 0.63 -11.32
N VAL A 45 3.07 0.40 -12.39
CA VAL A 45 4.54 0.38 -12.40
C VAL A 45 5.14 1.60 -13.12
N GLY A 46 4.31 2.55 -13.52
CA GLY A 46 4.68 3.76 -14.26
C GLY A 46 5.20 4.90 -13.39
N VAL A 47 5.50 6.03 -14.04
CA VAL A 47 6.04 7.23 -13.38
C VAL A 47 5.05 7.80 -12.35
N ASN A 48 3.75 7.78 -12.65
CA ASN A 48 2.73 8.33 -11.76
C ASN A 48 2.57 7.52 -10.47
N SER A 49 2.93 6.23 -10.43
CA SER A 49 2.97 5.44 -9.20
C SER A 49 3.97 6.02 -8.19
N LYS A 50 5.14 6.43 -8.67
CA LYS A 50 6.18 7.06 -7.84
C LYS A 50 5.78 8.46 -7.39
N LEU A 51 5.25 9.26 -8.33
CA LEU A 51 4.77 10.61 -8.04
C LEU A 51 3.64 10.63 -7.00
N ALA A 52 2.77 9.63 -6.97
CA ALA A 52 1.73 9.51 -5.95
C ALA A 52 2.33 9.29 -4.55
N VAL A 53 3.39 8.48 -4.42
CA VAL A 53 4.12 8.29 -3.15
C VAL A 53 4.83 9.59 -2.74
N GLU A 54 5.56 10.22 -3.66
CA GLU A 54 6.30 11.48 -3.42
C GLU A 54 5.37 12.63 -2.98
N LYS A 55 4.15 12.69 -3.53
CA LYS A 55 3.12 13.66 -3.16
C LYS A 55 2.37 13.30 -1.87
N GLY A 56 2.73 12.21 -1.20
CA GLY A 56 2.06 11.75 0.01
C GLY A 56 0.61 11.26 -0.19
N LEU A 57 0.23 10.90 -1.43
CA LEU A 57 -1.10 10.36 -1.73
C LEU A 57 -1.21 8.88 -1.33
N ALA A 58 -0.09 8.14 -1.38
CA ALA A 58 -0.01 6.79 -0.84
C ALA A 58 0.02 6.88 0.69
N GLU A 59 -0.74 6.01 1.37
CA GLU A 59 -0.80 5.94 2.85
C GLU A 59 -1.41 7.19 3.54
N ALA A 60 -1.98 8.12 2.76
CA ALA A 60 -2.62 9.31 3.31
C ALA A 60 -3.91 8.99 4.09
N GLU A 61 -4.22 9.85 5.05
CA GLU A 61 -5.53 9.82 5.70
C GLU A 61 -6.59 10.41 4.77
N TRP A 62 -7.68 9.67 4.57
CA TRP A 62 -8.84 10.11 3.80
C TRP A 62 -9.84 10.83 4.70
N TYR A 63 -10.48 11.83 4.14
CA TYR A 63 -11.56 12.52 4.85
C TYR A 63 -12.69 11.54 5.21
N GLN A 64 -13.16 11.61 6.45
CA GLN A 64 -14.33 10.90 6.94
C GLN A 64 -15.32 11.87 7.59
N SER A 65 -16.60 11.75 7.22
CA SER A 65 -17.67 12.51 7.87
C SER A 65 -17.82 12.10 9.33
N PRO A 66 -18.02 13.05 10.24
CA PRO A 66 -18.21 12.74 11.67
C PRO A 66 -19.53 11.99 11.88
N VAL A 67 -19.45 10.79 12.45
CA VAL A 67 -20.62 9.98 12.85
C VAL A 67 -20.52 9.67 14.34
N PRO A 68 -21.57 9.92 15.16
CA PRO A 68 -21.57 9.57 16.57
C PRO A 68 -21.31 8.07 16.78
N ARG A 69 -20.52 7.75 17.81
CA ARG A 69 -20.03 6.39 18.07
C ARG A 69 -21.14 5.35 18.25
N ASP A 70 -22.15 5.69 19.00
CA ASP A 70 -23.33 4.85 19.24
C ASP A 70 -24.12 4.58 17.95
N VAL A 71 -24.23 5.58 17.07
CA VAL A 71 -24.83 5.48 15.75
C VAL A 71 -23.98 4.62 14.84
N MET A 72 -22.65 4.85 14.79
CA MET A 72 -21.74 4.06 13.97
C MET A 72 -21.77 2.57 14.38
N ARG A 73 -21.81 2.28 15.68
CA ARG A 73 -21.92 0.91 16.19
C ARG A 73 -23.18 0.20 15.69
N GLN A 74 -24.32 0.89 15.66
CA GLN A 74 -25.58 0.34 15.11
C GLN A 74 -25.50 0.15 13.60
N LEU A 75 -24.84 1.05 12.88
CA LEU A 75 -24.64 0.97 11.43
C LEU A 75 -23.72 -0.19 11.03
N LEU A 76 -22.71 -0.50 11.84
CA LEU A 76 -21.78 -1.60 11.62
C LEU A 76 -22.38 -2.99 11.92
N GLU A 77 -23.57 -3.05 12.54
CA GLU A 77 -24.20 -4.33 12.88
C GLU A 77 -24.52 -5.16 11.64
N ARG A 78 -23.89 -6.31 11.51
CA ARG A 78 -24.09 -7.27 10.41
C ARG A 78 -25.19 -8.26 10.76
N LYS A 79 -26.12 -8.49 9.83
CA LYS A 79 -27.24 -9.43 9.97
C LYS A 79 -27.28 -10.39 8.80
N ASN A 80 -27.53 -11.68 9.06
CA ASN A 80 -27.69 -12.66 7.98
C ASN A 80 -29.02 -12.49 7.22
N GLY A 81 -30.09 -12.11 7.91
CA GLY A 81 -31.45 -12.09 7.37
C GLY A 81 -31.64 -11.32 6.06
N PRO A 82 -31.26 -10.01 6.00
CA PRO A 82 -31.39 -9.23 4.78
C PRO A 82 -30.68 -9.86 3.58
N ALA A 83 -29.41 -10.26 3.76
CA ALA A 83 -28.59 -10.81 2.68
C ALA A 83 -29.04 -12.22 2.27
N ILE A 84 -29.51 -13.07 3.19
CA ILE A 84 -30.12 -14.37 2.88
C ILE A 84 -31.39 -14.18 2.04
N ARG A 85 -32.30 -13.31 2.45
CA ARG A 85 -33.49 -12.98 1.70
C ARG A 85 -33.18 -12.56 0.27
N ASP A 86 -32.30 -11.57 0.12
CA ASP A 86 -31.96 -11.00 -1.18
C ASP A 86 -31.21 -12.01 -2.07
N THR A 87 -30.41 -12.90 -1.48
CA THR A 87 -29.74 -14.00 -2.20
C THR A 87 -30.74 -15.08 -2.65
N ILE A 88 -31.72 -15.45 -1.81
CA ILE A 88 -32.77 -16.39 -2.17
C ILE A 88 -33.62 -15.82 -3.32
N ILE A 89 -34.01 -14.53 -3.26
CA ILE A 89 -34.77 -13.88 -4.35
C ILE A 89 -33.92 -13.89 -5.63
N TRP A 90 -32.62 -13.55 -5.54
CA TRP A 90 -31.73 -13.52 -6.70
C TRP A 90 -31.62 -14.89 -7.39
N PHE A 91 -31.31 -15.96 -6.63
CA PHE A 91 -31.26 -17.32 -7.20
C PHE A 91 -32.62 -17.85 -7.62
N GLY A 92 -33.68 -17.46 -6.92
CA GLY A 92 -35.05 -17.79 -7.31
C GLY A 92 -35.43 -17.18 -8.67
N LEU A 93 -35.06 -15.92 -8.93
CA LEU A 93 -35.26 -15.26 -10.22
C LEU A 93 -34.39 -15.91 -11.32
N LEU A 94 -33.15 -16.27 -11.03
CA LEU A 94 -32.32 -17.03 -11.97
C LEU A 94 -32.92 -18.40 -12.28
N GLY A 95 -33.42 -19.11 -11.29
CA GLY A 95 -34.12 -20.39 -11.47
C GLY A 95 -35.39 -20.24 -12.31
N LEU A 96 -36.20 -19.24 -12.00
CA LEU A 96 -37.47 -18.97 -12.71
C LEU A 96 -37.23 -18.67 -14.20
N PHE A 97 -36.36 -17.70 -14.49
CA PHE A 97 -36.12 -17.28 -15.88
C PHE A 97 -35.26 -18.32 -16.64
N GLY A 98 -34.32 -18.98 -15.97
CA GLY A 98 -33.60 -20.09 -16.58
C GLY A 98 -34.52 -21.24 -16.96
N TYR A 99 -35.40 -21.67 -16.04
CA TYR A 99 -36.38 -22.73 -16.31
C TYR A 99 -37.38 -22.35 -17.41
N ALA A 100 -37.92 -21.11 -17.42
CA ALA A 100 -38.77 -20.62 -18.49
C ALA A 100 -38.03 -20.61 -19.85
N GLY A 101 -36.76 -20.22 -19.87
CA GLY A 101 -35.91 -20.31 -21.06
C GLY A 101 -35.73 -21.73 -21.57
N PHE A 102 -35.52 -22.70 -20.65
CA PHE A 102 -35.46 -24.11 -20.99
C PHE A 102 -36.73 -24.65 -21.61
N LEU A 103 -37.89 -24.35 -21.02
CA LEU A 103 -39.18 -24.82 -21.52
C LEU A 103 -39.51 -24.29 -22.93
N LEU A 104 -39.02 -23.10 -23.25
CA LEU A 104 -39.29 -22.48 -24.55
C LEU A 104 -38.22 -22.81 -25.62
N TRP A 105 -37.15 -23.46 -25.25
CA TRP A 105 -36.04 -23.86 -26.13
C TRP A 105 -36.48 -25.02 -27.03
N PRO A 106 -36.16 -25.03 -28.36
CA PRO A 106 -35.32 -24.06 -29.10
C PRO A 106 -36.11 -22.93 -29.79
N SER A 107 -37.34 -22.64 -29.39
CA SER A 107 -38.13 -21.55 -29.94
C SER A 107 -37.45 -20.18 -29.71
N ALA A 108 -37.64 -19.26 -30.66
CA ALA A 108 -37.20 -17.87 -30.50
C ALA A 108 -37.77 -17.16 -29.27
N TRP A 109 -38.95 -17.60 -28.77
CA TRP A 109 -39.55 -17.10 -27.54
C TRP A 109 -38.68 -17.36 -26.29
N ALA A 110 -37.76 -18.35 -26.33
CA ALA A 110 -36.83 -18.58 -25.27
C ALA A 110 -35.88 -17.37 -24.98
N LEU A 111 -35.68 -16.51 -26.00
CA LEU A 111 -34.85 -15.31 -25.85
C LEU A 111 -35.40 -14.36 -24.78
N VAL A 112 -36.72 -14.24 -24.62
CA VAL A 112 -37.32 -13.32 -23.63
C VAL A 112 -36.91 -13.67 -22.20
N PRO A 113 -37.17 -14.90 -21.69
CA PRO A 113 -36.71 -15.26 -20.34
C PRO A 113 -35.16 -15.36 -20.24
N PHE A 114 -34.47 -15.78 -21.32
CA PHE A 114 -33.01 -15.76 -21.27
C PHE A 114 -32.42 -14.35 -21.17
N MET A 115 -32.98 -13.35 -21.81
CA MET A 115 -32.57 -11.95 -21.62
C MET A 115 -32.70 -11.51 -20.16
N ALA A 116 -33.82 -11.84 -19.50
CA ALA A 116 -33.97 -11.56 -18.08
C ALA A 116 -32.94 -12.34 -17.21
N TYR A 117 -32.78 -13.63 -17.53
CA TYR A 117 -31.75 -14.48 -16.87
C TYR A 117 -30.36 -13.88 -16.98
N TRP A 118 -29.92 -13.52 -18.20
CA TRP A 118 -28.58 -12.99 -18.46
C TRP A 118 -28.34 -11.64 -17.77
N VAL A 119 -29.32 -10.74 -17.76
CA VAL A 119 -29.20 -9.44 -17.04
C VAL A 119 -29.10 -9.68 -15.55
N ILE A 120 -29.91 -10.56 -14.97
CA ILE A 120 -29.84 -10.88 -13.54
C ILE A 120 -28.54 -11.62 -13.20
N TYR A 121 -28.05 -12.49 -14.09
CA TYR A 121 -26.78 -13.17 -13.93
C TYR A 121 -25.60 -12.18 -14.04
N GLY A 122 -25.44 -11.47 -15.16
CA GLY A 122 -24.27 -10.67 -15.47
C GLY A 122 -24.17 -9.36 -14.71
N THR A 123 -25.30 -8.64 -14.53
CA THR A 123 -25.29 -7.33 -13.87
C THR A 123 -25.38 -7.44 -12.35
N THR A 124 -26.25 -8.33 -11.85
CA THR A 124 -26.52 -8.41 -10.41
C THR A 124 -25.41 -9.07 -9.63
N SER A 125 -24.66 -9.99 -10.23
CA SER A 125 -23.49 -10.62 -9.59
C SER A 125 -22.36 -9.64 -9.25
N ASP A 126 -22.23 -8.52 -9.97
CA ASP A 126 -21.23 -7.50 -9.72
C ASP A 126 -21.37 -6.87 -8.32
N SER A 127 -22.56 -6.44 -7.94
CA SER A 127 -22.79 -5.84 -6.63
C SER A 127 -22.66 -6.84 -5.48
N ARG A 128 -23.03 -8.13 -5.70
CA ARG A 128 -22.84 -9.21 -4.72
C ARG A 128 -21.38 -9.53 -4.54
N TRP A 129 -20.62 -9.61 -5.63
CA TRP A 129 -19.18 -9.72 -5.61
C TRP A 129 -18.54 -8.58 -4.80
N HIS A 130 -18.90 -7.33 -5.13
CA HIS A 130 -18.35 -6.11 -4.50
C HIS A 130 -18.53 -6.15 -2.98
N GLU A 131 -19.76 -6.22 -2.50
CA GLU A 131 -20.07 -6.20 -1.07
C GLU A 131 -19.52 -7.42 -0.31
N SER A 132 -19.61 -8.63 -0.91
CA SER A 132 -19.09 -9.84 -0.27
C SER A 132 -17.56 -9.87 -0.21
N SER A 133 -16.86 -9.10 -1.07
CA SER A 133 -15.40 -8.95 -1.00
C SER A 133 -14.96 -8.32 0.34
N HIS A 134 -15.75 -7.38 0.85
CA HIS A 134 -15.53 -6.76 2.17
C HIS A 134 -15.92 -7.69 3.34
N GLY A 135 -16.69 -8.77 3.07
CA GLY A 135 -17.16 -9.66 4.11
C GLY A 135 -18.18 -9.01 5.06
N THR A 136 -18.98 -8.09 4.54
CA THR A 136 -19.93 -7.25 5.31
C THR A 136 -21.38 -7.61 5.07
N ALA A 137 -21.70 -8.28 3.94
CA ALA A 137 -23.08 -8.63 3.57
C ALA A 137 -23.78 -9.50 4.63
N PHE A 138 -23.06 -10.48 5.19
CA PHE A 138 -23.57 -11.42 6.20
C PHE A 138 -22.80 -11.29 7.52
N LYS A 139 -23.46 -11.65 8.62
CA LYS A 139 -22.79 -11.85 9.90
C LYS A 139 -21.84 -13.06 9.85
N SER A 140 -22.18 -14.10 9.10
CA SER A 140 -21.44 -15.35 8.96
C SER A 140 -20.38 -15.24 7.87
N ASP A 141 -19.11 -15.45 8.21
CA ASP A 141 -17.99 -15.30 7.28
C ASP A 141 -18.03 -16.31 6.12
N TRP A 142 -18.48 -17.55 6.38
CA TRP A 142 -18.58 -18.57 5.33
C TRP A 142 -19.61 -18.21 4.25
N LEU A 143 -20.73 -17.54 4.62
CA LEU A 143 -21.73 -17.07 3.65
C LEU A 143 -21.16 -15.93 2.78
N ASN A 144 -20.41 -15.01 3.37
CA ASN A 144 -19.70 -13.97 2.60
C ASN A 144 -18.74 -14.60 1.58
N ASN A 145 -17.94 -15.57 2.02
CA ASN A 145 -16.97 -16.23 1.14
C ASN A 145 -17.64 -17.07 0.05
N ALA A 146 -18.69 -17.84 0.38
CA ALA A 146 -19.41 -18.65 -0.59
C ALA A 146 -20.07 -17.76 -1.67
N LEU A 147 -20.78 -16.70 -1.26
CA LEU A 147 -21.39 -15.77 -2.21
C LEU A 147 -20.34 -15.03 -3.04
N TYR A 148 -19.22 -14.65 -2.42
CA TYR A 148 -18.10 -14.02 -3.11
C TYR A 148 -17.52 -14.90 -4.23
N GLU A 149 -17.25 -16.18 -3.94
CA GLU A 149 -16.70 -17.11 -4.96
C GLU A 149 -17.68 -17.34 -6.11
N ILE A 150 -18.98 -17.53 -5.81
CA ILE A 150 -20.01 -17.75 -6.84
C ILE A 150 -20.15 -16.49 -7.70
N SER A 151 -20.31 -15.31 -7.09
CA SER A 151 -20.52 -14.07 -7.85
C SER A 151 -19.24 -13.63 -8.59
N SER A 152 -18.05 -13.91 -8.07
CA SER A 152 -16.78 -13.70 -8.77
C SER A 152 -16.70 -14.48 -10.08
N PHE A 153 -17.04 -15.77 -10.03
CA PHE A 153 -17.10 -16.60 -11.23
C PHE A 153 -18.14 -16.08 -12.24
N MET A 154 -19.33 -15.71 -11.74
CA MET A 154 -20.43 -15.21 -12.58
C MET A 154 -20.07 -13.88 -13.27
N VAL A 155 -19.35 -12.98 -12.64
CA VAL A 155 -18.96 -11.67 -13.20
C VAL A 155 -17.63 -11.73 -13.96
N MET A 156 -17.07 -12.93 -14.16
CA MET A 156 -15.76 -13.13 -14.79
C MET A 156 -14.65 -12.35 -14.10
N ARG A 157 -14.50 -12.53 -12.78
CA ARG A 157 -13.42 -11.99 -11.96
C ARG A 157 -12.79 -13.10 -11.15
N GLU A 158 -11.47 -13.22 -11.19
CA GLU A 158 -10.77 -14.17 -10.34
C GLU A 158 -10.80 -13.70 -8.88
N SER A 159 -11.51 -14.44 -8.02
CA SER A 159 -11.86 -14.00 -6.67
C SER A 159 -10.66 -13.53 -5.83
N THR A 160 -9.52 -14.25 -5.86
CA THR A 160 -8.34 -13.87 -5.09
C THR A 160 -7.67 -12.62 -5.65
N VAL A 161 -7.47 -12.53 -6.96
CA VAL A 161 -6.88 -11.35 -7.63
C VAL A 161 -7.70 -10.10 -7.36
N TRP A 162 -9.02 -10.19 -7.58
CA TRP A 162 -9.90 -9.04 -7.43
C TRP A 162 -10.15 -8.63 -5.98
N ARG A 163 -9.97 -9.52 -5.00
CA ARG A 163 -10.00 -9.13 -3.58
C ARG A 163 -8.84 -8.19 -3.25
N TRP A 164 -7.65 -8.47 -3.77
CA TRP A 164 -6.49 -7.61 -3.61
C TRP A 164 -6.62 -6.31 -4.41
N SER A 165 -7.06 -6.40 -5.69
CA SER A 165 -7.34 -5.23 -6.52
C SER A 165 -8.31 -4.28 -5.83
N HIS A 166 -9.44 -4.80 -5.37
CA HIS A 166 -10.50 -4.00 -4.72
C HIS A 166 -10.07 -3.41 -3.36
N THR A 167 -9.29 -4.15 -2.59
CA THR A 167 -8.64 -3.60 -1.39
C THR A 167 -7.74 -2.43 -1.74
N ARG A 168 -6.96 -2.54 -2.84
CA ARG A 168 -6.10 -1.46 -3.32
C ARG A 168 -6.91 -0.26 -3.82
N HIS A 169 -8.00 -0.50 -4.54
CA HIS A 169 -8.93 0.54 -4.98
C HIS A 169 -9.48 1.36 -3.79
N HIS A 170 -9.92 0.73 -2.71
CA HIS A 170 -10.36 1.43 -1.51
C HIS A 170 -9.26 2.21 -0.79
N SER A 171 -7.99 1.77 -0.90
CA SER A 171 -6.85 2.48 -0.32
C SER A 171 -6.48 3.73 -1.10
N ASP A 172 -6.50 3.62 -2.41
CA ASP A 172 -5.94 4.57 -3.36
C ASP A 172 -6.98 4.99 -4.41
N THR A 173 -8.26 5.14 -4.01
CA THR A 173 -9.41 5.42 -4.90
C THR A 173 -9.12 6.56 -5.85
N ILE A 174 -9.05 6.26 -7.16
CA ILE A 174 -8.78 7.20 -8.26
C ILE A 174 -7.45 7.97 -8.07
N VAL A 175 -6.46 7.35 -7.41
CA VAL A 175 -5.07 7.82 -7.40
C VAL A 175 -4.37 7.23 -8.62
N VAL A 176 -4.01 8.10 -9.56
CA VAL A 176 -3.39 7.71 -10.85
C VAL A 176 -2.04 7.02 -10.63
N GLY A 177 -1.86 5.85 -11.25
CA GLY A 177 -0.68 5.00 -11.07
C GLY A 177 -0.71 4.11 -9.81
N ARG A 178 -1.81 4.17 -9.02
CA ARG A 178 -1.97 3.39 -7.79
C ARG A 178 -3.23 2.54 -7.77
N ASP A 179 -4.35 3.07 -8.27
CA ASP A 179 -5.64 2.40 -8.31
C ASP A 179 -5.75 1.48 -9.54
N PRO A 180 -5.90 0.15 -9.35
CA PRO A 180 -6.02 -0.81 -10.44
C PRO A 180 -7.40 -0.81 -11.12
N GLU A 181 -8.39 -0.06 -10.58
CA GLU A 181 -9.80 -0.14 -11.02
C GLU A 181 -10.30 1.14 -11.70
N ILE A 182 -9.42 2.04 -12.19
CA ILE A 182 -9.82 3.25 -12.91
C ILE A 182 -10.46 2.89 -14.24
N ALA A 183 -11.78 3.05 -14.33
CA ALA A 183 -12.57 2.61 -15.48
C ALA A 183 -12.48 3.54 -16.70
N VAL A 184 -12.21 4.84 -16.51
CA VAL A 184 -12.15 5.85 -17.59
C VAL A 184 -10.85 6.65 -17.46
N PRO A 185 -9.73 6.10 -17.97
CA PRO A 185 -8.46 6.82 -18.02
C PRO A 185 -8.54 8.07 -18.92
N ARG A 186 -7.69 9.08 -18.64
CA ARG A 186 -7.65 10.34 -19.42
C ARG A 186 -6.39 10.45 -20.26
N PRO A 187 -6.50 10.88 -21.53
CA PRO A 187 -7.71 11.33 -22.23
C PRO A 187 -8.71 10.19 -22.44
N ALA A 188 -10.02 10.49 -22.27
CA ALA A 188 -11.05 9.48 -22.41
C ALA A 188 -11.14 8.94 -23.86
N SER A 189 -11.23 7.63 -23.98
CA SER A 189 -11.47 6.97 -25.29
C SER A 189 -12.95 6.66 -25.47
N ILE A 190 -13.61 7.37 -26.36
CA ILE A 190 -15.04 7.14 -26.68
C ILE A 190 -15.25 5.70 -27.17
N LYS A 191 -14.33 5.17 -27.98
CA LYS A 191 -14.39 3.78 -28.45
C LYS A 191 -14.37 2.82 -27.27
N SER A 192 -13.44 2.96 -26.35
CA SER A 192 -13.35 2.12 -25.15
C SER A 192 -14.58 2.27 -24.26
N PHE A 193 -15.04 3.50 -24.03
CA PHE A 193 -16.24 3.80 -23.26
C PHE A 193 -17.49 3.09 -23.83
N LEU A 194 -17.71 3.16 -25.14
CA LEU A 194 -18.84 2.51 -25.80
C LEU A 194 -18.71 0.99 -25.84
N THR A 195 -17.50 0.47 -26.09
CA THR A 195 -17.29 -0.99 -26.17
C THR A 195 -17.40 -1.68 -24.82
N THR A 196 -17.27 -0.96 -23.69
CA THR A 196 -17.51 -1.51 -22.35
C THR A 196 -18.92 -2.09 -22.21
N PHE A 197 -19.94 -1.52 -22.90
CA PHE A 197 -21.30 -2.03 -22.88
C PHE A 197 -21.49 -3.36 -23.66
N LEU A 198 -20.54 -3.74 -24.47
CA LEU A 198 -20.62 -4.97 -25.28
C LEU A 198 -20.07 -6.21 -24.53
N GLY A 199 -19.44 -6.05 -23.38
CA GLY A 199 -18.91 -7.13 -22.54
C GLY A 199 -17.72 -7.92 -23.12
N TYR A 200 -17.58 -8.02 -24.46
CA TYR A 200 -16.51 -8.83 -25.07
C TYR A 200 -15.08 -8.34 -24.78
N PRO A 201 -14.77 -7.03 -24.67
CA PRO A 201 -13.40 -6.64 -24.33
C PRO A 201 -12.98 -7.09 -22.93
N ALA A 202 -13.93 -6.99 -21.97
CA ALA A 202 -13.71 -7.47 -20.61
C ALA A 202 -13.52 -9.00 -20.57
N ALA A 203 -14.33 -9.74 -21.33
CA ALA A 203 -14.20 -11.20 -21.43
C ALA A 203 -12.85 -11.61 -22.04
N ILE A 204 -12.39 -10.94 -23.10
CA ILE A 204 -11.06 -11.21 -23.70
C ILE A 204 -9.95 -10.94 -22.69
N ALA A 205 -10.01 -9.80 -21.99
CA ALA A 205 -9.04 -9.45 -20.96
C ALA A 205 -9.02 -10.48 -19.81
N TYR A 206 -10.20 -10.90 -19.35
CA TYR A 206 -10.36 -11.94 -18.34
C TYR A 206 -9.69 -13.26 -18.76
N PHE A 207 -10.00 -13.79 -19.94
CA PHE A 207 -9.42 -15.06 -20.38
C PHE A 207 -7.91 -14.97 -20.57
N LYS A 208 -7.39 -13.84 -21.08
CA LYS A 208 -5.94 -13.63 -21.17
C LYS A 208 -5.28 -13.72 -19.78
N LYS A 209 -5.88 -13.11 -18.76
CA LYS A 209 -5.39 -13.18 -17.37
C LYS A 209 -5.51 -14.61 -16.81
N VAL A 210 -6.66 -15.24 -16.94
CA VAL A 210 -6.90 -16.60 -16.42
C VAL A 210 -5.94 -17.62 -17.06
N PHE A 211 -5.69 -17.56 -18.38
CA PHE A 211 -4.70 -18.44 -19.02
C PHE A 211 -3.28 -18.20 -18.49
N ARG A 212 -2.89 -16.93 -18.31
CA ARG A 212 -1.58 -16.59 -17.72
C ARG A 212 -1.45 -17.12 -16.28
N HIS A 213 -2.48 -16.91 -15.45
CA HIS A 213 -2.49 -17.40 -14.06
C HIS A 213 -2.52 -18.93 -13.98
N ALA A 214 -3.26 -19.60 -14.87
CA ALA A 214 -3.26 -21.06 -14.95
C ALA A 214 -1.87 -21.61 -15.33
N ALA A 215 -1.10 -20.87 -16.13
CA ALA A 215 0.29 -21.17 -16.43
C ALA A 215 1.28 -20.85 -15.29
N GLY A 216 0.80 -20.24 -14.18
CA GLY A 216 1.62 -19.96 -13.00
C GLY A 216 2.33 -18.61 -13.00
N SER A 217 1.80 -17.60 -13.73
CA SER A 217 2.42 -16.28 -13.85
C SER A 217 1.41 -15.14 -13.58
N LEU A 218 1.85 -14.08 -12.91
CA LEU A 218 1.16 -12.79 -12.77
C LEU A 218 1.82 -11.76 -13.69
N ASP A 219 1.15 -10.64 -13.98
CA ASP A 219 1.82 -9.51 -14.63
C ASP A 219 2.50 -8.57 -13.60
N ALA A 220 3.27 -7.61 -14.14
CA ALA A 220 4.01 -6.68 -13.31
C ALA A 220 3.11 -5.80 -12.43
N GLU A 221 1.94 -5.39 -12.96
CA GLU A 221 0.99 -4.55 -12.22
C GLU A 221 0.31 -5.33 -11.10
N GLU A 222 -0.14 -6.56 -11.37
CA GLU A 222 -0.73 -7.45 -10.38
C GLU A 222 0.24 -7.75 -9.23
N SER A 223 1.53 -7.85 -9.53
CA SER A 223 2.59 -8.08 -8.53
C SER A 223 2.79 -6.89 -7.58
N THR A 224 2.27 -5.68 -7.89
CA THR A 224 2.38 -4.51 -7.01
C THR A 224 1.42 -4.56 -5.83
N TYR A 225 0.34 -5.36 -5.90
CA TYR A 225 -0.68 -5.43 -4.86
C TYR A 225 -1.04 -6.85 -4.41
N ILE A 226 -0.57 -7.89 -5.11
CA ILE A 226 -0.81 -9.30 -4.74
C ILE A 226 0.42 -9.86 -4.03
N PRO A 227 0.31 -10.23 -2.73
CA PRO A 227 1.42 -10.83 -2.01
C PRO A 227 1.74 -12.22 -2.52
N GLU A 228 2.99 -12.65 -2.36
CA GLU A 228 3.45 -13.97 -2.82
C GLU A 228 2.67 -15.13 -2.22
N SER A 229 2.28 -15.02 -0.96
CA SER A 229 1.48 -16.03 -0.26
C SER A 229 0.10 -16.30 -0.91
N ALA A 230 -0.45 -15.35 -1.68
CA ALA A 230 -1.72 -15.51 -2.38
C ALA A 230 -1.59 -16.20 -3.75
N ARG A 231 -0.40 -16.20 -4.36
CA ARG A 231 -0.14 -16.69 -5.73
C ARG A 231 -0.56 -18.16 -5.96
N PRO A 232 -0.23 -19.14 -5.07
CA PRO A 232 -0.65 -20.53 -5.29
C PRO A 232 -2.17 -20.68 -5.38
N THR A 233 -2.91 -19.91 -4.57
CA THR A 233 -4.39 -19.91 -4.59
C THR A 233 -4.93 -19.34 -5.90
N ILE A 234 -4.31 -18.31 -6.45
CA ILE A 234 -4.67 -17.72 -7.75
C ILE A 234 -4.49 -18.75 -8.86
N TYR A 235 -3.32 -19.38 -8.93
CA TYR A 235 -3.02 -20.37 -9.97
C TYR A 235 -3.95 -21.58 -9.93
N PHE A 236 -4.28 -22.05 -8.71
CA PHE A 236 -5.26 -23.12 -8.52
C PHE A 236 -6.65 -22.71 -9.01
N LYS A 237 -7.15 -21.55 -8.61
CA LYS A 237 -8.48 -21.06 -8.99
C LYS A 237 -8.60 -20.78 -10.50
N ALA A 238 -7.56 -20.23 -11.12
CA ALA A 238 -7.53 -20.03 -12.57
C ALA A 238 -7.71 -21.34 -13.33
N ARG A 239 -6.99 -22.41 -12.93
CA ARG A 239 -7.14 -23.75 -13.48
C ARG A 239 -8.52 -24.33 -13.23
N PHE A 240 -9.06 -24.13 -12.04
CA PHE A 240 -10.42 -24.56 -11.69
C PHE A 240 -11.50 -23.86 -12.54
N TYR A 241 -11.37 -22.56 -12.76
CA TYR A 241 -12.31 -21.83 -13.63
C TYR A 241 -12.21 -22.29 -15.09
N LEU A 242 -11.02 -22.51 -15.61
CA LEU A 242 -10.85 -23.09 -16.95
C LEU A 242 -11.47 -24.49 -17.04
N ALA A 243 -11.31 -25.32 -16.04
CA ALA A 243 -11.93 -26.66 -16.01
C ALA A 243 -13.47 -26.57 -16.08
N ILE A 244 -14.10 -25.61 -15.41
CA ILE A 244 -15.55 -25.39 -15.50
C ILE A 244 -15.93 -25.02 -16.94
N TYR A 245 -15.24 -24.05 -17.58
CA TYR A 245 -15.56 -23.66 -18.96
C TYR A 245 -15.36 -24.80 -19.95
N ILE A 246 -14.30 -25.60 -19.80
CA ILE A 246 -14.05 -26.81 -20.60
C ILE A 246 -15.20 -27.82 -20.41
N ALA A 247 -15.64 -28.05 -19.17
CA ALA A 247 -16.76 -28.94 -18.88
C ALA A 247 -18.08 -28.44 -19.49
N VAL A 248 -18.34 -27.14 -19.48
CA VAL A 248 -19.53 -26.53 -20.13
C VAL A 248 -19.48 -26.70 -21.65
N ILE A 249 -18.32 -26.51 -22.26
CA ILE A 249 -18.14 -26.72 -23.73
C ILE A 249 -18.34 -28.22 -24.05
N ALA A 250 -17.73 -29.13 -23.27
CA ALA A 250 -17.91 -30.57 -23.43
C ALA A 250 -19.39 -31.00 -23.30
N ALA A 251 -20.13 -30.40 -22.35
CA ALA A 251 -21.55 -30.61 -22.19
C ALA A 251 -22.36 -30.15 -23.42
N CYS A 252 -21.98 -29.06 -24.09
CA CYS A 252 -22.60 -28.63 -25.34
C CYS A 252 -22.44 -29.67 -26.42
N PHE A 253 -21.27 -30.26 -26.57
CA PHE A 253 -21.04 -31.35 -27.55
C PHE A 253 -21.80 -32.63 -27.15
N TYR A 254 -21.78 -33.01 -25.88
CA TYR A 254 -22.45 -34.21 -25.40
C TYR A 254 -23.97 -34.15 -25.58
N PHE A 255 -24.61 -33.00 -25.31
CA PHE A 255 -26.05 -32.82 -25.46
C PHE A 255 -26.44 -32.34 -26.89
N GLY A 256 -25.50 -32.06 -27.79
CA GLY A 256 -25.79 -31.48 -29.11
C GLY A 256 -26.52 -30.14 -29.00
N SER A 257 -26.30 -29.36 -27.95
CA SER A 257 -27.03 -28.14 -27.62
C SER A 257 -26.15 -27.04 -27.04
N ILE A 258 -26.38 -25.79 -27.43
CA ILE A 258 -25.73 -24.60 -26.86
C ILE A 258 -26.25 -24.22 -25.48
N LEU A 259 -27.32 -24.86 -24.97
CA LEU A 259 -27.93 -24.55 -23.69
C LEU A 259 -26.93 -24.45 -22.53
N PRO A 260 -25.97 -25.36 -22.32
CA PRO A 260 -24.99 -25.20 -21.24
C PRO A 260 -24.27 -23.88 -21.28
N LEU A 261 -23.90 -23.36 -22.46
CA LEU A 261 -23.25 -22.06 -22.63
C LEU A 261 -24.22 -20.89 -22.37
N LEU A 262 -25.52 -21.04 -22.70
CA LEU A 262 -26.52 -20.01 -22.40
C LEU A 262 -26.79 -19.85 -20.90
N TYR A 263 -26.48 -20.88 -20.07
CA TYR A 263 -26.54 -20.82 -18.62
C TYR A 263 -25.22 -20.41 -17.97
N ILE A 264 -24.08 -20.82 -18.54
CA ILE A 264 -22.74 -20.57 -17.95
C ILE A 264 -21.77 -20.13 -19.06
N GLY A 265 -21.16 -18.98 -18.92
CA GLY A 265 -20.20 -18.39 -19.87
C GLY A 265 -20.79 -17.25 -20.70
N LEU A 266 -21.83 -17.49 -21.49
CA LEU A 266 -22.50 -16.42 -22.27
C LEU A 266 -23.36 -15.43 -21.44
N PRO A 267 -23.94 -15.79 -20.28
CA PRO A 267 -24.78 -14.86 -19.54
C PRO A 267 -24.08 -13.54 -19.20
N ASN A 268 -22.80 -13.58 -18.82
CA ASN A 268 -22.06 -12.35 -18.52
C ASN A 268 -21.84 -11.51 -19.80
N LEU A 269 -21.54 -12.14 -20.92
CA LEU A 269 -21.33 -11.46 -22.20
C LEU A 269 -22.61 -10.79 -22.71
N LEU A 270 -23.76 -11.45 -22.54
CA LEU A 270 -25.04 -11.02 -23.08
C LEU A 270 -25.85 -10.14 -22.10
N GLY A 271 -25.60 -10.23 -20.79
CA GLY A 271 -26.40 -9.57 -19.76
C GLY A 271 -25.69 -8.53 -18.91
N ALA A 272 -24.35 -8.41 -18.99
CA ALA A 272 -23.61 -7.45 -18.18
C ALA A 272 -23.67 -5.99 -18.69
N TRP A 273 -24.39 -5.71 -19.77
CA TRP A 273 -24.49 -4.37 -20.37
C TRP A 273 -25.11 -3.30 -19.44
N MET A 274 -25.89 -3.68 -18.44
CA MET A 274 -26.36 -2.76 -17.40
C MET A 274 -25.30 -2.44 -16.34
N MET A 275 -24.27 -3.28 -16.17
CA MET A 275 -23.20 -3.05 -15.18
C MET A 275 -22.48 -1.70 -15.42
N PRO A 276 -22.04 -1.32 -16.64
CA PRO A 276 -21.49 0.00 -16.90
C PRO A 276 -22.47 1.15 -16.63
N ILE A 277 -23.79 0.93 -16.78
CA ILE A 277 -24.79 1.95 -16.45
C ILE A 277 -24.70 2.33 -14.97
N TYR A 278 -24.51 1.36 -14.10
CA TYR A 278 -24.32 1.60 -12.67
C TYR A 278 -22.87 1.99 -12.34
N GLY A 279 -21.88 1.26 -12.83
CA GLY A 279 -20.47 1.44 -12.49
C GLY A 279 -19.93 2.81 -12.86
N PHE A 280 -20.28 3.37 -14.01
CA PHE A 280 -19.83 4.72 -14.36
C PHE A 280 -20.44 5.81 -13.47
N THR A 281 -21.58 5.56 -12.81
CA THR A 281 -22.09 6.52 -11.82
C THR A 281 -21.18 6.66 -10.61
N GLN A 282 -20.28 5.71 -10.35
CA GLN A 282 -19.40 5.73 -9.19
C GLN A 282 -18.37 6.88 -9.28
N HIS A 283 -17.51 6.89 -10.30
CA HIS A 283 -16.32 7.76 -10.37
C HIS A 283 -16.18 8.54 -11.69
N ALA A 284 -16.84 8.12 -12.79
CA ALA A 284 -16.54 8.67 -14.12
C ALA A 284 -16.70 10.20 -14.18
N GLY A 285 -15.69 10.89 -14.72
CA GLY A 285 -15.68 12.35 -14.90
C GLY A 285 -15.40 13.18 -13.64
N LEU A 286 -15.20 12.57 -12.46
CA LEU A 286 -14.87 13.26 -11.20
C LEU A 286 -13.37 13.49 -11.03
N ALA A 287 -12.95 14.09 -9.91
CA ALA A 287 -11.56 14.42 -9.63
C ALA A 287 -10.69 13.17 -9.43
N GLU A 288 -9.42 13.27 -9.84
CA GLU A 288 -8.37 12.28 -9.59
C GLU A 288 -7.39 12.83 -8.55
N ASN A 289 -6.62 11.94 -7.89
CA ASN A 289 -5.57 12.32 -6.95
C ASN A 289 -6.06 13.21 -5.79
N VAL A 290 -7.25 12.93 -5.26
CA VAL A 290 -7.86 13.62 -4.12
C VAL A 290 -8.06 12.66 -2.97
N LEU A 291 -7.98 13.15 -1.73
CA LEU A 291 -8.09 12.37 -0.50
C LEU A 291 -9.45 12.55 0.20
N ASP A 292 -10.48 12.81 -0.59
CA ASP A 292 -11.85 13.02 -0.12
C ASP A 292 -12.83 12.36 -1.09
N HIS A 293 -13.49 11.28 -0.63
CA HIS A 293 -14.44 10.52 -1.44
C HIS A 293 -15.64 11.34 -1.91
N ARG A 294 -15.96 12.46 -1.25
CA ARG A 294 -17.01 13.39 -1.68
C ARG A 294 -16.67 14.08 -3.01
N MET A 295 -15.39 14.09 -3.40
CA MET A 295 -14.89 14.73 -4.63
C MET A 295 -14.73 13.74 -5.79
N ASN A 296 -14.50 12.45 -5.51
CA ASN A 296 -14.22 11.42 -6.51
C ASN A 296 -15.26 10.29 -6.60
N CYS A 297 -16.30 10.32 -5.75
CA CYS A 297 -17.42 9.38 -5.76
C CYS A 297 -18.77 10.10 -5.88
N ARG A 298 -19.81 9.35 -6.29
CA ARG A 298 -21.20 9.84 -6.35
C ARG A 298 -22.15 9.02 -5.49
N THR A 299 -23.15 9.71 -4.95
CA THR A 299 -24.39 9.09 -4.43
C THR A 299 -25.52 9.39 -5.39
N VAL A 300 -26.25 8.34 -5.83
CA VAL A 300 -27.32 8.43 -6.83
C VAL A 300 -28.57 7.78 -6.31
N TYR A 301 -29.69 8.51 -6.23
CA TYR A 301 -30.95 7.91 -5.82
C TYR A 301 -31.50 6.99 -6.91
N MET A 302 -31.92 5.79 -6.49
CA MET A 302 -32.45 4.74 -7.36
C MET A 302 -33.78 4.19 -6.83
N ASN A 303 -34.63 3.71 -7.75
CA ASN A 303 -35.84 3.00 -7.40
C ASN A 303 -35.55 1.65 -6.70
N PRO A 304 -36.52 1.03 -6.02
CA PRO A 304 -36.30 -0.21 -5.28
C PRO A 304 -35.76 -1.37 -6.12
N ILE A 305 -36.12 -1.48 -7.39
CA ILE A 305 -35.65 -2.53 -8.30
C ILE A 305 -34.17 -2.34 -8.56
N ASN A 306 -33.75 -1.14 -8.98
CA ASN A 306 -32.34 -0.83 -9.22
C ASN A 306 -31.48 -0.95 -7.95
N ARG A 307 -32.03 -0.57 -6.78
CA ARG A 307 -31.37 -0.76 -5.50
C ARG A 307 -31.19 -2.24 -5.12
N PHE A 308 -32.16 -3.10 -5.46
CA PHE A 308 -32.04 -4.55 -5.30
C PHE A 308 -30.98 -5.14 -6.24
N LEU A 309 -31.01 -4.78 -7.53
CA LEU A 309 -30.02 -5.24 -8.51
C LEU A 309 -28.60 -4.79 -8.12
N TYR A 310 -28.47 -3.58 -7.58
CA TYR A 310 -27.17 -2.95 -7.27
C TYR A 310 -26.79 -3.00 -5.78
N TRP A 311 -27.56 -3.68 -4.95
CA TRP A 311 -27.33 -3.86 -3.50
C TRP A 311 -26.93 -2.56 -2.76
N ASN A 312 -27.67 -1.49 -3.00
CA ASN A 312 -27.42 -0.16 -2.43
C ASN A 312 -26.02 0.43 -2.71
N MET A 313 -25.23 -0.12 -3.63
CA MET A 313 -23.95 0.45 -4.05
C MET A 313 -24.09 1.82 -4.75
N ASN A 314 -25.32 2.28 -4.95
CA ASN A 314 -25.64 3.63 -5.37
C ASN A 314 -25.31 4.69 -4.31
N TYR A 315 -25.09 4.31 -3.04
CA TYR A 315 -24.53 5.13 -1.96
C TYR A 315 -22.99 4.98 -1.93
N HIS A 316 -22.34 5.31 -3.04
CA HIS A 316 -20.94 4.96 -3.25
C HIS A 316 -19.96 5.85 -2.49
N VAL A 317 -20.30 7.12 -2.22
CA VAL A 317 -19.51 8.00 -1.35
C VAL A 317 -19.47 7.42 0.07
N GLU A 318 -20.64 7.03 0.58
CA GLU A 318 -20.80 6.46 1.93
C GLU A 318 -20.08 5.12 2.05
N HIS A 319 -20.14 4.30 1.01
CA HIS A 319 -19.50 3.00 0.96
C HIS A 319 -17.96 3.13 1.00
N HIS A 320 -17.36 3.99 0.18
CA HIS A 320 -15.92 4.23 0.19
C HIS A 320 -15.43 4.85 1.50
N MET A 321 -16.22 5.76 2.08
CA MET A 321 -15.88 6.41 3.33
C MET A 321 -15.97 5.46 4.53
N PHE A 322 -16.93 4.51 4.51
CA PHE A 322 -17.22 3.57 5.59
C PHE A 322 -17.45 2.14 5.07
N PRO A 323 -16.42 1.46 4.53
CA PRO A 323 -16.59 0.17 3.86
C PRO A 323 -16.97 -0.99 4.80
N LEU A 324 -16.90 -0.79 6.11
CA LEU A 324 -17.37 -1.75 7.12
C LEU A 324 -18.90 -1.76 7.30
N VAL A 325 -19.59 -0.71 6.86
CA VAL A 325 -21.06 -0.62 6.98
C VAL A 325 -21.69 -1.52 5.91
N PRO A 326 -22.49 -2.53 6.31
CA PRO A 326 -23.09 -3.45 5.36
C PRO A 326 -24.10 -2.75 4.43
N TYR A 327 -24.25 -3.24 3.21
CA TYR A 327 -25.08 -2.64 2.17
C TYR A 327 -26.51 -2.29 2.62
N HIS A 328 -27.10 -3.11 3.50
CA HIS A 328 -28.45 -2.90 4.00
C HIS A 328 -28.59 -1.73 4.99
N ASN A 329 -27.47 -1.26 5.54
CA ASN A 329 -27.40 -0.09 6.41
C ASN A 329 -26.88 1.18 5.69
N LEU A 330 -26.37 1.10 4.46
CA LEU A 330 -25.92 2.28 3.69
C LEU A 330 -27.00 3.37 3.54
N PRO A 331 -28.30 3.05 3.32
CA PRO A 331 -29.34 4.08 3.32
C PRO A 331 -29.51 4.83 4.65
N LYS A 332 -29.29 4.13 5.78
CA LYS A 332 -29.32 4.76 7.10
C LYS A 332 -28.07 5.61 7.35
N LEU A 333 -26.91 5.11 6.95
CA LEU A 333 -25.66 5.87 6.99
C LEU A 333 -25.80 7.17 6.19
N HIS A 334 -26.36 7.09 4.97
CA HIS A 334 -26.61 8.27 4.14
C HIS A 334 -27.39 9.36 4.88
N GLU A 335 -28.48 9.03 5.55
CA GLU A 335 -29.29 10.02 6.29
C GLU A 335 -28.49 10.67 7.44
N VAL A 336 -27.55 9.95 8.05
CA VAL A 336 -26.68 10.48 9.11
C VAL A 336 -25.65 11.46 8.56
N VAL A 337 -24.98 11.09 7.45
CA VAL A 337 -23.87 11.88 6.88
C VAL A 337 -24.32 12.92 5.84
N LYS A 338 -25.56 12.86 5.39
CA LYS A 338 -26.15 13.72 4.35
C LYS A 338 -25.90 15.23 4.52
N PRO A 339 -25.90 15.81 5.75
CA PRO A 339 -25.59 17.22 5.92
C PRO A 339 -24.16 17.61 5.52
N ASP A 340 -23.25 16.64 5.47
CA ASP A 340 -21.85 16.81 5.12
C ASP A 340 -21.54 16.33 3.68
N MET A 341 -22.55 15.82 2.96
CA MET A 341 -22.40 15.27 1.61
C MET A 341 -22.71 16.30 0.53
N PRO A 342 -22.05 16.22 -0.64
CA PRO A 342 -22.52 16.94 -1.81
C PRO A 342 -23.94 16.48 -2.17
N THR A 343 -24.73 17.35 -2.81
CA THR A 343 -26.10 17.02 -3.21
C THR A 343 -26.15 15.74 -4.05
N PRO A 344 -26.88 14.69 -3.62
CA PRO A 344 -27.02 13.45 -4.39
C PRO A 344 -27.73 13.66 -5.73
N TYR A 345 -27.44 12.81 -6.70
CA TYR A 345 -28.14 12.80 -7.97
C TYR A 345 -29.54 12.19 -7.81
N ARG A 346 -30.54 12.86 -8.35
CA ARG A 346 -31.97 12.48 -8.20
C ARG A 346 -32.33 11.16 -8.90
N SER A 347 -31.53 10.74 -9.89
CA SER A 347 -31.73 9.50 -10.65
C SER A 347 -30.46 9.13 -11.41
N ILE A 348 -30.42 7.90 -11.95
CA ILE A 348 -29.41 7.43 -12.89
C ILE A 348 -29.32 8.37 -14.10
N PHE A 349 -30.46 8.80 -14.68
CA PHE A 349 -30.49 9.73 -15.81
C PHE A 349 -29.86 11.08 -15.48
N HIS A 350 -30.11 11.60 -14.26
CA HIS A 350 -29.49 12.85 -13.82
C HIS A 350 -27.96 12.69 -13.67
N ALA A 351 -27.47 11.57 -13.17
CA ALA A 351 -26.03 11.31 -13.11
C ALA A 351 -25.43 11.22 -14.53
N TRP A 352 -26.09 10.52 -15.45
CA TRP A 352 -25.64 10.36 -16.82
C TRP A 352 -25.67 11.65 -17.64
N SER A 353 -26.60 12.56 -17.36
CA SER A 353 -26.61 13.89 -18.00
C SER A 353 -25.40 14.76 -17.65
N GLU A 354 -24.68 14.42 -16.57
CA GLU A 354 -23.39 15.03 -16.20
C GLU A 354 -22.21 14.19 -16.73
N ILE A 355 -22.28 12.86 -16.61
CA ILE A 355 -21.19 11.95 -16.98
C ILE A 355 -20.84 12.06 -18.47
N ILE A 356 -21.86 12.01 -19.36
CA ILE A 356 -21.62 12.04 -20.80
C ILE A 356 -20.88 13.32 -21.24
N PRO A 357 -21.35 14.54 -20.91
CA PRO A 357 -20.63 15.77 -21.25
C PRO A 357 -19.22 15.82 -20.63
N ALA A 358 -19.06 15.34 -19.39
CA ALA A 358 -17.76 15.32 -18.73
C ALA A 358 -16.77 14.41 -19.46
N VAL A 359 -17.14 13.18 -19.78
CA VAL A 359 -16.30 12.24 -20.53
C VAL A 359 -15.96 12.76 -21.92
N LEU A 360 -16.95 13.32 -22.64
CA LEU A 360 -16.71 13.94 -23.95
C LEU A 360 -15.73 15.12 -23.87
N ARG A 361 -15.80 15.92 -22.83
CA ARG A 361 -14.83 17.00 -22.60
C ARG A 361 -13.44 16.47 -22.29
N GLN A 362 -13.32 15.42 -21.47
CA GLN A 362 -12.07 14.77 -21.12
C GLN A 362 -11.31 14.14 -22.31
N VAL A 363 -11.98 13.94 -23.45
CA VAL A 363 -11.30 13.55 -24.71
C VAL A 363 -10.36 14.65 -25.20
N LYS A 364 -10.76 15.92 -25.07
CA LYS A 364 -10.04 17.08 -25.57
C LYS A 364 -9.23 17.79 -24.48
N ASP A 365 -9.70 17.72 -23.25
CA ASP A 365 -9.13 18.33 -22.07
C ASP A 365 -8.98 17.28 -20.95
N PRO A 366 -7.87 16.54 -20.92
CA PRO A 366 -7.64 15.51 -19.91
C PRO A 366 -7.62 16.04 -18.47
N GLY A 367 -7.35 17.34 -18.27
CA GLY A 367 -7.37 17.99 -16.97
C GLY A 367 -8.78 18.30 -16.45
N TYR A 368 -9.81 18.19 -17.31
CA TYR A 368 -11.17 18.51 -16.91
C TYR A 368 -11.76 17.48 -15.95
N PHE A 369 -12.44 17.95 -14.93
CA PHE A 369 -13.28 17.13 -14.06
C PHE A 369 -14.48 17.94 -13.54
N VAL A 370 -15.53 17.27 -13.14
CA VAL A 370 -16.71 17.89 -12.53
C VAL A 370 -16.36 18.34 -11.12
N LYS A 371 -16.34 19.64 -10.88
CA LYS A 371 -16.10 20.21 -9.54
C LYS A 371 -17.31 19.97 -8.65
N ARG A 372 -17.09 19.31 -7.51
CA ARG A 372 -18.12 19.07 -6.50
C ARG A 372 -18.20 20.25 -5.53
N VAL A 373 -19.41 20.69 -5.20
CA VAL A 373 -19.63 21.70 -4.16
C VAL A 373 -19.83 20.94 -2.83
N LEU A 374 -18.86 21.12 -1.94
CA LEU A 374 -18.90 20.54 -0.62
C LEU A 374 -19.64 21.47 0.35
N PRO A 375 -20.44 20.96 1.29
CA PRO A 375 -21.02 21.75 2.36
C PRO A 375 -19.94 22.42 3.21
N THR A 376 -20.25 23.61 3.74
CA THR A 376 -19.36 24.24 4.72
C THR A 376 -19.24 23.34 5.96
N PRO A 377 -18.03 23.04 6.45
CA PRO A 377 -17.85 22.16 7.60
C PRO A 377 -18.66 22.68 8.80
N THR A 378 -19.59 21.88 9.29
CA THR A 378 -20.30 22.20 10.53
C THR A 378 -19.38 21.89 11.71
N VAL A 379 -19.31 22.83 12.68
CA VAL A 379 -18.42 22.82 13.88
C VAL A 379 -18.58 21.56 14.77
N ARG A 380 -19.41 20.59 14.39
CA ARG A 380 -19.66 19.34 15.14
C ARG A 380 -18.51 18.32 15.15
N SER A 381 -17.50 18.48 14.30
CA SER A 381 -16.45 17.46 14.11
C SER A 381 -15.50 17.30 15.31
N ALA A 382 -15.11 18.41 15.94
CA ALA A 382 -14.10 18.36 17.02
C ALA A 382 -14.61 17.75 18.34
N ALA A 383 -15.90 17.87 18.65
CA ALA A 383 -16.46 17.36 19.91
C ALA A 383 -16.65 15.82 19.92
N ASN A 384 -16.88 15.20 18.74
CA ASN A 384 -17.10 13.74 18.65
C ASN A 384 -15.78 12.94 18.52
N GLU A 385 -14.72 13.51 17.97
CA GLU A 385 -13.39 12.89 18.01
C GLU A 385 -12.77 12.94 19.41
N ALA A 386 -12.96 14.05 20.15
CA ALA A 386 -12.49 14.19 21.53
C ALA A 386 -13.11 13.14 22.48
N ALA A 387 -14.34 12.70 22.25
CA ALA A 387 -15.01 11.69 23.07
C ALA A 387 -14.45 10.26 22.91
N LYS A 388 -13.68 9.98 21.85
CA LYS A 388 -13.06 8.66 21.58
C LYS A 388 -11.60 8.57 22.01
N THR A 389 -10.94 9.68 22.23
CA THR A 389 -9.51 9.75 22.53
C THR A 389 -9.30 10.16 23.98
N ILE A 390 -8.61 9.31 24.73
CA ILE A 390 -8.14 9.63 26.06
C ILE A 390 -6.65 9.90 25.95
N VAL A 391 -6.24 11.12 26.26
CA VAL A 391 -4.83 11.51 26.35
C VAL A 391 -4.45 11.58 27.83
N SER A 392 -3.57 10.69 28.27
CA SER A 392 -3.09 10.74 29.63
C SER A 392 -1.85 11.62 29.76
N THR A 393 -1.93 12.57 30.67
CA THR A 393 -0.79 13.40 31.11
C THR A 393 -0.19 12.90 32.43
N GLY A 394 -0.78 11.86 33.05
CA GLY A 394 -0.26 11.19 34.24
C GLY A 394 1.05 10.45 33.94
N MET A 395 1.78 10.09 34.99
CA MET A 395 2.95 9.21 34.87
C MET A 395 2.55 7.77 35.17
N ALA A 396 3.09 6.81 34.38
CA ALA A 396 3.00 5.41 34.74
C ALA A 396 3.73 5.18 36.08
N ASP A 397 3.24 4.23 36.85
CA ASP A 397 3.94 3.82 38.08
C ASP A 397 5.29 3.14 37.78
N ALA A 398 6.06 2.80 38.82
CA ALA A 398 7.38 2.21 38.68
C ALA A 398 7.36 0.85 37.92
N GLU A 399 6.21 0.16 37.88
CA GLU A 399 5.99 -1.11 37.20
C GLU A 399 5.49 -0.91 35.76
N GLY A 400 5.18 0.32 35.36
CA GLY A 400 4.70 0.68 34.03
C GLY A 400 3.18 0.68 33.86
N TRP A 401 2.41 0.63 34.96
CA TRP A 401 0.96 0.71 34.88
C TRP A 401 0.47 2.16 34.84
N ILE A 402 -0.46 2.44 33.94
CA ILE A 402 -1.12 3.73 33.82
C ILE A 402 -2.63 3.55 33.70
N GLU A 403 -3.37 4.43 34.34
CA GLU A 403 -4.82 4.49 34.22
C GLU A 403 -5.23 4.95 32.83
N VAL A 404 -6.12 4.18 32.19
CA VAL A 404 -6.67 4.47 30.87
C VAL A 404 -8.02 5.18 30.98
N ALA A 405 -9.00 4.55 31.65
CA ALA A 405 -10.39 5.02 31.72
C ALA A 405 -11.17 4.30 32.81
N PRO A 406 -12.35 4.81 33.22
CA PRO A 406 -13.37 4.01 33.91
C PRO A 406 -13.78 2.80 33.04
N ALA A 407 -14.04 1.65 33.68
CA ALA A 407 -14.36 0.40 32.94
C ALA A 407 -15.69 0.50 32.15
N ASP A 408 -16.64 1.31 32.63
CA ASP A 408 -17.91 1.58 31.92
C ASP A 408 -17.77 2.52 30.71
N ALA A 409 -16.61 3.17 30.52
CA ALA A 409 -16.32 3.94 29.31
C ALA A 409 -16.22 3.06 28.06
N LEU A 410 -15.97 1.74 28.22
CA LEU A 410 -15.97 0.74 27.15
C LEU A 410 -17.19 -0.19 27.29
N LEU A 411 -18.07 -0.16 26.31
CA LEU A 411 -19.14 -1.14 26.20
C LEU A 411 -18.57 -2.50 25.72
N ARG A 412 -19.36 -3.56 25.87
CA ARG A 412 -18.98 -4.88 25.31
C ARG A 412 -18.82 -4.79 23.79
N GLU A 413 -17.81 -5.45 23.24
CA GLU A 413 -17.38 -5.37 21.83
C GLU A 413 -17.13 -3.92 21.41
N ASP A 414 -16.30 -3.23 22.17
CA ASP A 414 -15.97 -1.82 21.95
C ASP A 414 -14.46 -1.56 22.02
N VAL A 415 -14.03 -0.41 21.52
CA VAL A 415 -12.63 0.03 21.47
C VAL A 415 -12.52 1.53 21.73
N LEU A 416 -11.50 1.96 22.44
CA LEU A 416 -11.13 3.37 22.61
C LEU A 416 -9.68 3.60 22.19
N ARG A 417 -9.36 4.83 21.80
CA ARG A 417 -8.01 5.32 21.59
C ARG A 417 -7.45 5.83 22.92
N PHE A 418 -6.22 5.42 23.19
CA PHE A 418 -5.45 5.89 24.35
C PHE A 418 -4.09 6.38 23.89
N ASP A 419 -3.78 7.65 24.15
CA ASP A 419 -2.51 8.27 23.77
C ASP A 419 -1.69 8.55 25.04
N TYR A 420 -0.44 8.06 25.08
CA TYR A 420 0.48 8.23 26.20
C TYR A 420 1.94 8.21 25.74
N GLY A 421 2.74 9.15 26.24
CA GLY A 421 4.20 9.18 26.01
C GLY A 421 4.59 9.25 24.53
N GLY A 422 3.80 9.92 23.68
CA GLY A 422 4.04 10.02 22.25
C GLY A 422 3.60 8.79 21.45
N ASN A 423 3.10 7.74 22.12
CA ASN A 423 2.55 6.54 21.48
C ASN A 423 1.03 6.54 21.52
N THR A 424 0.42 5.80 20.60
CA THR A 424 -1.03 5.62 20.53
C THR A 424 -1.40 4.15 20.61
N TYR A 425 -2.44 3.85 21.38
CA TYR A 425 -2.88 2.50 21.69
C TYR A 425 -4.38 2.36 21.41
N ALA A 426 -4.80 1.14 21.12
CA ALA A 426 -6.20 0.76 21.08
C ALA A 426 -6.50 -0.15 22.28
N VAL A 427 -7.47 0.24 23.10
CA VAL A 427 -7.90 -0.52 24.28
C VAL A 427 -9.30 -1.04 24.04
N TYR A 428 -9.51 -2.33 24.28
CA TYR A 428 -10.68 -3.08 23.85
C TYR A 428 -11.42 -3.70 25.05
N ARG A 429 -12.74 -3.85 24.90
CA ARG A 429 -13.54 -4.80 25.68
C ARG A 429 -14.12 -5.82 24.73
N SER A 430 -13.70 -7.06 24.84
CA SER A 430 -14.06 -8.16 23.93
C SER A 430 -15.49 -8.68 24.10
N GLY A 431 -15.90 -9.62 23.25
CA GLY A 431 -17.22 -10.25 23.30
C GLY A 431 -17.41 -11.16 24.53
N ASP A 432 -16.35 -11.65 25.14
CA ASP A 432 -16.32 -12.42 26.39
C ASP A 432 -16.03 -11.59 27.64
N ASP A 433 -16.19 -10.26 27.49
CA ASP A 433 -16.05 -9.28 28.59
C ASP A 433 -14.63 -9.11 29.14
N GLN A 434 -13.61 -9.53 28.40
CA GLN A 434 -12.21 -9.33 28.76
C GLN A 434 -11.69 -8.01 28.19
N TYR A 435 -10.68 -7.45 28.85
CA TYR A 435 -10.04 -6.20 28.40
C TYR A 435 -8.67 -6.49 27.82
N HIS A 436 -8.37 -5.89 26.67
CA HIS A 436 -7.13 -6.07 25.91
C HIS A 436 -6.61 -4.71 25.46
N ALA A 437 -5.33 -4.63 25.13
CA ALA A 437 -4.73 -3.46 24.50
C ALA A 437 -3.68 -3.88 23.46
N THR A 438 -3.61 -3.10 22.37
CA THR A 438 -2.60 -3.28 21.32
C THR A 438 -2.01 -1.94 20.90
N ASP A 439 -0.99 -1.97 20.01
CA ASP A 439 -0.65 -0.79 19.23
C ASP A 439 -1.92 -0.20 18.59
N GLY A 440 -2.05 1.13 18.58
CA GLY A 440 -3.25 1.80 18.09
C GLY A 440 -3.36 1.86 16.56
N ILE A 441 -2.24 1.74 15.84
CA ILE A 441 -2.17 1.91 14.38
C ILE A 441 -2.14 0.56 13.69
N CYS A 442 -3.01 0.41 12.68
CA CYS A 442 -3.03 -0.76 11.80
C CYS A 442 -1.70 -0.88 11.02
N THR A 443 -1.08 -2.07 11.06
CA THR A 443 0.22 -2.34 10.42
C THR A 443 0.21 -2.33 8.90
N HIS A 444 -0.98 -2.31 8.26
CA HIS A 444 -1.12 -2.28 6.80
C HIS A 444 -1.36 -0.87 6.25
N GLY A 445 -2.20 -0.06 6.86
CA GLY A 445 -2.70 1.17 6.22
C GLY A 445 -2.70 2.43 7.09
N ASN A 446 -1.84 2.53 8.10
CA ASN A 446 -1.64 3.68 8.97
C ASN A 446 -2.94 4.30 9.54
N THR A 447 -3.99 3.50 9.74
CA THR A 447 -5.28 3.92 10.26
C THR A 447 -5.43 3.49 11.71
N HIS A 448 -5.96 4.36 12.56
CA HIS A 448 -6.15 4.04 13.97
C HIS A 448 -7.27 2.99 14.16
N LEU A 449 -6.98 1.92 14.90
CA LEU A 449 -7.89 0.79 15.13
C LEU A 449 -9.11 1.16 16.00
N ALA A 450 -9.05 2.24 16.76
CA ALA A 450 -10.18 2.70 17.59
C ALA A 450 -11.41 3.16 16.79
N THR A 451 -11.29 3.35 15.48
CA THR A 451 -12.43 3.59 14.58
C THR A 451 -12.92 2.32 13.89
N GLY A 452 -12.29 1.18 14.20
CA GLY A 452 -12.65 -0.13 13.70
C GLY A 452 -13.79 -0.81 14.47
N MET A 453 -14.02 -2.09 14.16
CA MET A 453 -15.09 -2.89 14.74
C MET A 453 -14.51 -4.06 15.54
N VAL A 454 -14.90 -4.14 16.82
CA VAL A 454 -14.63 -5.31 17.66
C VAL A 454 -15.73 -6.37 17.44
N LYS A 455 -15.32 -7.62 17.20
CA LYS A 455 -16.22 -8.76 17.05
C LYS A 455 -15.62 -9.99 17.77
N GLY A 456 -16.22 -10.39 18.88
CA GLY A 456 -15.63 -11.41 19.76
C GLY A 456 -14.28 -10.93 20.29
N ASN A 457 -13.22 -11.66 19.93
CA ASN A 457 -11.83 -11.35 20.27
C ASN A 457 -11.04 -10.70 19.12
N LEU A 458 -11.72 -10.30 18.04
CA LEU A 458 -11.10 -9.72 16.86
C LEU A 458 -11.37 -8.24 16.74
N ILE A 459 -10.33 -7.48 16.35
CA ILE A 459 -10.46 -6.11 15.86
C ILE A 459 -10.37 -6.09 14.33
N GLU A 460 -11.37 -5.54 13.67
CA GLU A 460 -11.40 -5.34 12.22
C GLU A 460 -11.03 -3.89 11.89
N CYS A 461 -9.97 -3.71 11.10
CA CYS A 461 -9.48 -2.41 10.69
C CYS A 461 -10.53 -1.67 9.82
N PRO A 462 -10.81 -0.38 10.07
CA PRO A 462 -11.87 0.34 9.36
C PRO A 462 -11.55 0.63 7.89
N LYS A 463 -10.27 0.60 7.51
CA LYS A 463 -9.84 1.01 6.17
C LYS A 463 -9.94 -0.14 5.15
N HIS A 464 -9.46 -1.34 5.50
CA HIS A 464 -9.38 -2.46 4.54
C HIS A 464 -9.92 -3.78 5.09
N ASN A 465 -10.66 -3.76 6.19
CA ASN A 465 -11.25 -4.94 6.82
C ASN A 465 -10.23 -6.04 7.22
N GLY A 466 -8.94 -5.70 7.32
CA GLY A 466 -7.93 -6.56 7.90
C GLY A 466 -8.25 -6.85 9.36
N ARG A 467 -8.03 -8.08 9.84
CA ARG A 467 -8.39 -8.49 11.19
C ARG A 467 -7.17 -8.91 11.99
N PHE A 468 -7.18 -8.53 13.27
CA PHE A 468 -6.21 -8.99 14.26
C PHE A 468 -6.93 -9.61 15.45
N ASP A 469 -6.34 -10.62 16.06
CA ASP A 469 -6.74 -11.11 17.38
C ASP A 469 -6.17 -10.16 18.44
N MET A 470 -7.04 -9.57 19.25
CA MET A 470 -6.61 -8.56 20.24
C MET A 470 -5.91 -9.19 21.46
N ARG A 471 -5.98 -10.52 21.63
CA ARG A 471 -5.36 -11.25 22.75
C ARG A 471 -3.86 -11.41 22.56
N ASP A 472 -3.42 -11.71 21.34
CA ASP A 472 -2.01 -11.98 21.00
C ASP A 472 -1.46 -11.11 19.87
N GLY A 473 -2.30 -10.27 19.25
CA GLY A 473 -1.93 -9.39 18.14
C GLY A 473 -1.83 -10.07 16.78
N SER A 474 -2.07 -11.37 16.67
CA SER A 474 -1.89 -12.15 15.44
C SER A 474 -2.83 -11.69 14.32
N THR A 475 -2.34 -11.80 13.07
CA THR A 475 -3.11 -11.46 11.88
C THR A 475 -4.10 -12.57 11.55
N GLN A 476 -5.38 -12.24 11.37
CA GLN A 476 -6.46 -13.20 11.16
C GLN A 476 -7.10 -13.12 9.77
N ARG A 477 -6.90 -11.99 9.08
CA ARG A 477 -7.46 -11.77 7.74
C ARG A 477 -6.63 -10.76 6.96
N PRO A 478 -6.24 -11.06 5.69
CA PRO A 478 -5.65 -10.07 4.78
C PRO A 478 -6.52 -8.80 4.66
N PRO A 479 -5.89 -7.63 4.37
CA PRO A 479 -4.50 -7.48 3.90
C PRO A 479 -3.44 -7.34 4.99
N VAL A 480 -3.78 -7.48 6.27
CA VAL A 480 -2.78 -7.38 7.34
C VAL A 480 -1.89 -8.62 7.38
N CYS A 481 -0.57 -8.41 7.33
CA CYS A 481 0.45 -9.46 7.33
C CYS A 481 1.42 -9.37 8.52
N ILE A 482 1.46 -8.22 9.20
CA ILE A 482 2.33 -7.93 10.35
C ILE A 482 1.46 -7.86 11.60
N ALA A 483 1.82 -8.62 12.63
CA ALA A 483 1.09 -8.67 13.89
C ALA A 483 1.23 -7.37 14.70
N LEU A 484 0.25 -7.11 15.58
CA LEU A 484 0.27 -6.01 16.56
C LEU A 484 0.99 -6.45 17.84
N LYS A 485 1.63 -5.51 18.52
CA LYS A 485 2.04 -5.72 19.91
C LYS A 485 0.81 -5.62 20.81
N THR A 486 0.78 -6.44 21.85
CA THR A 486 -0.22 -6.39 22.90
C THR A 486 0.38 -5.86 24.20
N TYR A 487 -0.47 -5.33 25.05
CA TYR A 487 -0.08 -4.78 26.33
C TYR A 487 -0.97 -5.35 27.43
N PRO A 488 -0.41 -5.76 28.62
CA PRO A 488 -1.21 -6.24 29.72
C PRO A 488 -2.23 -5.20 30.18
N VAL A 489 -3.44 -5.64 30.42
CA VAL A 489 -4.55 -4.81 30.93
C VAL A 489 -5.08 -5.45 32.21
N ARG A 490 -5.39 -4.64 33.22
CA ARG A 490 -6.12 -5.05 34.42
C ARG A 490 -7.23 -4.06 34.74
N VAL A 491 -8.28 -4.55 35.35
CA VAL A 491 -9.34 -3.70 35.88
C VAL A 491 -9.29 -3.79 37.38
N THR A 492 -9.14 -2.64 38.05
CA THR A 492 -9.08 -2.54 39.50
C THR A 492 -9.98 -1.39 39.92
N GLU A 493 -10.87 -1.62 40.89
CA GLU A 493 -11.81 -0.58 41.43
C GLU A 493 -12.65 0.11 40.35
N GLY A 494 -13.09 -0.67 39.33
CA GLY A 494 -13.88 -0.15 38.20
C GLY A 494 -13.10 0.73 37.21
N ARG A 495 -11.77 0.71 37.22
CA ARG A 495 -10.89 1.47 36.35
C ARG A 495 -9.99 0.55 35.54
N ILE A 496 -9.77 0.87 34.29
CA ILE A 496 -8.90 0.15 33.36
C ILE A 496 -7.48 0.69 33.49
N PHE A 497 -6.51 -0.21 33.73
CA PHE A 497 -5.09 0.09 33.74
C PHE A 497 -4.39 -0.72 32.62
N MET A 498 -3.44 -0.10 31.95
CA MET A 498 -2.60 -0.74 30.94
C MET A 498 -1.13 -0.65 31.33
N ASN A 499 -0.37 -1.72 31.12
CA ASN A 499 1.08 -1.69 31.35
C ASN A 499 1.81 -1.31 30.06
N VAL A 500 2.37 -0.10 30.00
CA VAL A 500 3.02 0.46 28.81
C VAL A 500 4.47 0.00 28.65
N TYR A 501 5.07 -0.67 29.66
CA TYR A 501 6.45 -1.16 29.59
C TYR A 501 6.56 -2.64 29.19
N LYS A 502 5.48 -3.40 29.29
CA LYS A 502 5.46 -4.85 29.00
C LYS A 502 4.73 -5.15 27.69
N ALA A 503 5.32 -4.79 26.55
CA ALA A 503 4.78 -5.22 25.25
C ALA A 503 4.91 -6.74 25.11
N GLY A 504 3.84 -7.38 24.63
CA GLY A 504 3.73 -8.83 24.43
C GLY A 504 3.10 -9.20 23.08
N GLY A 505 2.62 -10.44 22.98
CA GLY A 505 1.93 -10.98 21.81
C GLY A 505 2.85 -11.29 20.63
N GLU A 506 2.25 -11.68 19.49
CA GLU A 506 2.98 -12.03 18.27
C GLU A 506 3.77 -10.83 17.72
N GLY A 507 3.23 -9.61 17.79
CA GLY A 507 3.92 -8.42 17.35
C GLY A 507 5.16 -8.09 18.19
N ALA A 508 5.16 -8.42 19.50
CA ALA A 508 6.35 -8.26 20.33
C ALA A 508 7.39 -9.36 20.05
N LYS A 509 6.97 -10.57 19.72
CA LYS A 509 7.87 -11.65 19.26
C LYS A 509 8.50 -11.30 17.90
N GLN A 510 7.74 -10.65 17.01
CA GLN A 510 8.22 -10.09 15.74
C GLN A 510 8.98 -8.78 15.94
N ALA A 511 8.75 -8.07 17.07
CA ALA A 511 9.51 -6.88 17.39
C ALA A 511 10.94 -7.27 17.76
N ALA A 512 11.87 -6.67 17.04
CA ALA A 512 13.29 -6.94 17.21
C ALA A 512 13.79 -6.69 18.65
N THR A 513 14.69 -7.51 19.07
CA THR A 513 15.56 -7.23 20.22
C THR A 513 16.26 -5.88 20.01
N ALA A 514 16.26 -5.02 21.01
CA ALA A 514 17.01 -3.78 20.96
C ALA A 514 18.51 -4.06 21.18
N TYR A 515 19.33 -3.50 20.33
CA TYR A 515 20.77 -3.60 20.38
C TYR A 515 21.40 -2.23 20.55
N ASN A 516 22.41 -2.10 21.39
CA ASN A 516 23.13 -0.84 21.60
C ASN A 516 24.55 -0.98 21.08
N PHE A 517 24.95 -0.04 20.26
CA PHE A 517 26.27 -0.05 19.62
C PHE A 517 27.01 1.25 19.91
N ARG A 518 28.33 1.18 19.87
CA ARG A 518 29.23 2.34 19.84
C ARG A 518 29.71 2.56 18.41
N VAL A 519 29.71 3.79 17.96
CA VAL A 519 30.32 4.18 16.67
C VAL A 519 31.84 4.07 16.78
N VAL A 520 32.44 3.26 15.92
CA VAL A 520 33.91 3.11 15.80
C VAL A 520 34.46 4.10 14.78
N SER A 521 33.78 4.20 13.61
CA SER A 521 34.17 5.14 12.56
C SER A 521 32.93 5.53 11.71
N ASN A 522 33.02 6.71 11.05
CA ASN A 522 31.99 7.24 10.16
C ASN A 522 32.64 8.05 9.05
N GLU A 523 33.20 7.36 8.04
CA GLU A 523 34.06 7.94 7.03
C GLU A 523 33.46 7.88 5.61
N ASN A 524 33.78 8.90 4.80
CA ASN A 524 33.37 8.88 3.40
C ASN A 524 34.07 7.75 2.63
N VAL A 525 33.26 6.95 1.91
CA VAL A 525 33.74 5.96 0.94
C VAL A 525 33.42 6.38 -0.50
N SER A 526 32.48 7.30 -0.69
CA SER A 526 32.22 8.01 -1.94
C SER A 526 31.68 9.40 -1.65
N THR A 527 31.42 10.19 -2.68
CA THR A 527 30.95 11.59 -2.53
C THR A 527 29.74 11.72 -1.61
N PHE A 528 28.78 10.81 -1.72
CA PHE A 528 27.51 10.88 -0.98
C PHE A 528 27.26 9.67 -0.08
N ILE A 529 28.28 8.82 0.16
CA ILE A 529 28.13 7.62 1.00
C ILE A 529 29.24 7.59 2.05
N LYS A 530 28.85 7.34 3.30
CA LYS A 530 29.75 7.00 4.38
C LYS A 530 29.69 5.52 4.72
N GLU A 531 30.83 4.94 5.07
CA GLU A 531 30.88 3.69 5.82
C GLU A 531 30.80 4.02 7.30
N VAL A 532 29.78 3.47 7.95
CA VAL A 532 29.59 3.55 9.40
C VAL A 532 29.95 2.21 10.01
N VAL A 533 30.87 2.19 10.94
CA VAL A 533 31.31 0.98 11.66
C VAL A 533 30.83 1.07 13.10
N LEU A 534 30.10 0.04 13.54
CA LEU A 534 29.52 -0.07 14.87
C LEU A 534 30.08 -1.30 15.59
N GLU A 535 30.37 -1.18 16.88
CA GLU A 535 30.69 -2.32 17.74
C GLU A 535 29.62 -2.47 18.85
N PRO A 536 29.25 -3.70 19.25
CA PRO A 536 28.27 -3.90 20.30
C PRO A 536 28.84 -3.42 21.65
N LEU A 537 28.01 -2.79 22.46
CA LEU A 537 28.34 -2.48 23.85
C LEU A 537 28.36 -3.78 24.69
N PRO A 538 29.08 -3.80 25.84
CA PRO A 538 29.32 -5.03 26.65
C PRO A 538 28.03 -5.79 27.00
N ASP A 539 26.93 -5.09 27.31
CA ASP A 539 25.65 -5.70 27.70
C ASP A 539 24.70 -5.94 26.51
N THR A 540 25.18 -5.78 25.30
CA THR A 540 24.35 -5.99 24.10
C THR A 540 24.35 -7.48 23.71
N PRO A 541 23.18 -8.13 23.58
CA PRO A 541 23.13 -9.50 23.12
C PRO A 541 23.73 -9.64 21.73
N LYS A 542 24.24 -10.83 21.40
CA LYS A 542 24.79 -11.07 20.05
C LYS A 542 23.68 -10.92 19.01
N LEU A 543 23.90 -10.07 18.01
CA LEU A 543 23.03 -9.97 16.85
C LEU A 543 23.27 -11.18 15.94
N ASN A 544 22.31 -12.12 15.91
CA ASN A 544 22.32 -13.23 14.97
C ASN A 544 21.52 -12.84 13.72
N TYR A 545 22.19 -12.75 12.56
CA TYR A 545 21.56 -12.36 11.30
C TYR A 545 22.10 -13.21 10.15
N GLN A 546 21.39 -13.19 9.03
CA GLN A 546 21.82 -13.81 7.77
C GLN A 546 22.34 -12.72 6.81
N ALA A 547 23.28 -13.09 5.94
CA ALA A 547 23.78 -12.19 4.92
C ALA A 547 22.62 -11.65 4.05
N GLY A 548 22.64 -10.33 3.80
CA GLY A 548 21.57 -9.62 3.07
C GLY A 548 20.49 -8.98 3.95
N GLN A 549 20.44 -9.29 5.24
CA GLN A 549 19.51 -8.66 6.17
C GLN A 549 19.93 -7.24 6.56
N TYR A 550 18.98 -6.48 7.12
CA TYR A 550 19.16 -5.11 7.60
C TYR A 550 18.78 -4.97 9.07
N ILE A 551 19.16 -3.85 9.68
CA ILE A 551 18.65 -3.40 10.97
C ILE A 551 17.93 -2.08 10.82
N GLN A 552 17.05 -1.78 11.79
CA GLN A 552 16.43 -0.48 11.96
C GLN A 552 17.18 0.35 12.98
N MET A 553 17.88 1.39 12.55
CA MET A 553 18.48 2.33 13.49
C MET A 553 17.43 3.26 14.06
N PHE A 554 17.48 3.47 15.36
CA PHE A 554 16.66 4.44 16.07
C PHE A 554 17.26 5.83 15.90
N ILE A 555 16.47 6.74 15.39
CA ILE A 555 16.82 8.14 15.16
C ILE A 555 16.03 8.95 16.18
N PRO A 556 16.64 9.54 17.19
CA PRO A 556 15.95 10.36 18.20
C PRO A 556 15.42 11.64 17.57
N ALA A 557 14.54 12.34 18.29
CA ALA A 557 14.29 13.74 18.01
C ALA A 557 15.59 14.55 18.21
N TYR A 558 15.89 15.45 17.28
CA TYR A 558 17.08 16.33 17.38
C TYR A 558 16.77 17.72 16.79
N GLY A 559 17.50 18.71 17.28
CA GLY A 559 17.45 20.06 16.73
C GLY A 559 18.10 20.16 15.36
N LYS A 560 18.47 21.37 14.95
CA LYS A 560 19.07 21.61 13.64
C LYS A 560 20.42 20.90 13.49
N ILE A 561 20.55 20.01 12.51
CA ILE A 561 21.82 19.48 12.00
C ILE A 561 22.13 20.24 10.70
N SER A 562 23.22 21.04 10.68
CA SER A 562 23.72 21.71 9.49
C SER A 562 24.77 20.82 8.83
N PHE A 563 24.69 20.69 7.49
CA PHE A 563 25.66 19.91 6.71
C PHE A 563 27.04 20.56 6.68
N GLU A 564 27.14 21.87 6.97
CA GLU A 564 28.40 22.57 7.20
C GLU A 564 29.29 21.89 8.27
N ASN A 565 28.65 21.24 9.27
CA ASN A 565 29.33 20.56 10.36
C ASN A 565 29.76 19.12 10.02
N PHE A 566 29.44 18.61 8.84
CA PHE A 566 29.84 17.26 8.45
C PHE A 566 31.33 17.20 8.10
N ASN A 567 32.02 16.20 8.67
CA ASN A 567 33.38 15.88 8.23
C ASN A 567 33.31 15.17 6.87
N VAL A 568 33.63 15.89 5.80
CA VAL A 568 33.72 15.37 4.43
C VAL A 568 35.15 15.54 3.96
N ARG A 569 35.86 14.41 3.78
CA ARG A 569 37.28 14.45 3.38
C ARG A 569 37.44 14.75 1.89
N GLU A 570 38.63 15.21 1.50
CA GLU A 570 38.99 15.27 0.09
C GLU A 570 39.12 13.84 -0.52
N PRO A 571 38.79 13.66 -1.83
CA PRO A 571 38.40 14.70 -2.80
C PRO A 571 36.90 15.08 -2.76
N PHE A 572 36.09 14.45 -1.93
CA PHE A 572 34.63 14.60 -1.86
C PHE A 572 34.22 16.00 -1.42
N ASN A 573 35.00 16.65 -0.57
CA ASN A 573 34.73 17.99 -0.05
C ASN A 573 34.64 19.04 -1.19
N ALA A 574 35.52 18.96 -2.18
CA ALA A 574 35.52 19.85 -3.34
C ALA A 574 34.20 19.75 -4.13
N VAL A 575 33.65 18.53 -4.32
CA VAL A 575 32.39 18.30 -5.00
C VAL A 575 31.22 18.86 -4.18
N TRP A 576 31.24 18.71 -2.85
CA TRP A 576 30.22 19.25 -1.97
C TRP A 576 30.16 20.77 -2.01
N LYS A 577 31.32 21.44 -1.99
CA LYS A 577 31.44 22.91 -2.16
C LYS A 577 30.89 23.35 -3.51
N ALA A 578 31.31 22.73 -4.61
CA ALA A 578 30.91 23.07 -5.95
C ALA A 578 29.38 22.89 -6.18
N ASN A 579 28.73 22.00 -5.46
CA ASN A 579 27.29 21.72 -5.57
C ASN A 579 26.45 22.33 -4.43
N HIS A 580 27.01 23.17 -3.59
CA HIS A 580 26.33 23.83 -2.46
C HIS A 580 25.67 22.86 -1.47
N VAL A 581 26.24 21.65 -1.30
CA VAL A 581 25.66 20.62 -0.43
C VAL A 581 25.81 20.98 1.05
N PHE A 582 26.84 21.74 1.40
CA PHE A 582 27.04 22.25 2.77
C PHE A 582 25.98 23.24 3.24
N ASP A 583 25.22 23.83 2.32
CA ASP A 583 24.17 24.82 2.64
C ASP A 583 22.90 24.17 3.21
N TYR A 584 22.77 22.83 3.10
CA TYR A 584 21.62 22.12 3.61
C TYR A 584 21.62 21.97 5.13
N ALA A 585 20.45 21.85 5.67
CA ALA A 585 20.23 21.53 7.07
C ALA A 585 18.93 20.72 7.22
N THR A 586 18.81 20.01 8.32
CA THR A 586 17.58 19.28 8.68
C THR A 586 17.36 19.29 10.18
N GLU A 587 16.14 19.00 10.60
CA GLU A 587 15.72 18.85 11.99
C GLU A 587 14.73 17.70 12.10
N ASN A 588 14.65 17.07 13.23
CA ASN A 588 13.75 15.95 13.48
C ASN A 588 12.99 16.17 14.80
N HIS A 589 11.67 16.34 14.71
CA HIS A 589 10.83 16.64 15.86
C HIS A 589 10.23 15.39 16.53
N ALA A 590 10.40 14.21 15.93
CA ALA A 590 9.87 12.95 16.45
C ALA A 590 10.88 11.81 16.30
N GLU A 591 10.80 10.82 17.18
CA GLU A 591 11.57 9.60 17.06
C GLU A 591 11.13 8.81 15.83
N VAL A 592 12.09 8.37 15.00
CA VAL A 592 11.82 7.56 13.82
C VAL A 592 12.82 6.40 13.73
N ARG A 593 12.47 5.35 13.00
CA ARG A 593 13.38 4.25 12.65
C ARG A 593 13.64 4.27 11.15
N ARG A 594 14.89 3.90 10.76
CA ARG A 594 15.29 3.81 9.35
C ARG A 594 16.08 2.54 9.12
N ASN A 595 15.79 1.90 7.99
CA ASN A 595 16.41 0.64 7.58
C ASN A 595 17.83 0.91 7.04
N TYR A 596 18.79 0.09 7.46
CA TYR A 596 20.15 0.09 6.95
C TYR A 596 20.65 -1.34 6.79
N SER A 597 20.96 -1.72 5.55
CA SER A 597 21.43 -3.06 5.22
C SER A 597 22.86 -3.30 5.75
N LEU A 598 23.07 -4.49 6.29
CA LEU A 598 24.35 -4.93 6.82
C LEU A 598 25.32 -5.23 5.69
N ALA A 599 26.53 -4.68 5.76
CA ALA A 599 27.60 -4.91 4.79
C ALA A 599 28.65 -5.94 5.30
N THR A 600 28.39 -6.59 6.41
CA THR A 600 29.28 -7.49 7.13
C THR A 600 28.98 -8.96 6.90
N ASN A 601 29.99 -9.80 7.12
CA ASN A 601 29.84 -11.24 7.18
C ASN A 601 29.29 -11.65 8.56
N PRO A 602 28.12 -12.33 8.61
CA PRO A 602 27.44 -12.64 9.87
C PRO A 602 28.22 -13.53 10.82
N GLU A 603 29.18 -14.33 10.31
CA GLU A 603 29.92 -15.31 11.12
C GLU A 603 31.33 -14.84 11.47
N LYS A 604 31.94 -14.01 10.63
CA LYS A 604 33.35 -13.60 10.79
C LYS A 604 33.55 -12.23 11.39
N ASP A 605 32.64 -11.29 11.07
CA ASP A 605 32.84 -9.91 11.51
C ASP A 605 32.27 -9.72 12.93
N THR A 606 33.09 -9.12 13.80
CA THR A 606 32.68 -8.74 15.17
C THR A 606 32.09 -7.35 15.24
N GLN A 607 32.32 -6.52 14.23
CA GLN A 607 31.78 -5.18 14.08
C GLN A 607 30.79 -5.16 12.92
N LEU A 608 29.78 -4.31 13.01
CA LEU A 608 28.82 -4.12 11.93
C LEU A 608 29.22 -2.96 11.04
N ARG A 609 29.07 -3.10 9.72
CA ARG A 609 29.34 -2.05 8.73
C ARG A 609 28.09 -1.74 7.93
N PHE A 610 27.92 -0.46 7.62
CA PHE A 610 26.80 0.06 6.85
C PHE A 610 27.28 1.07 5.83
N ASN A 611 26.70 1.07 4.63
CA ASN A 611 26.96 2.09 3.62
C ASN A 611 25.76 3.03 3.57
N VAL A 612 25.91 4.22 4.15
CA VAL A 612 24.80 5.15 4.35
C VAL A 612 24.91 6.32 3.39
N ARG A 613 24.02 6.36 2.41
CA ARG A 613 23.90 7.49 1.49
C ARG A 613 23.17 8.64 2.16
N ILE A 614 23.74 9.88 2.05
CA ILE A 614 23.03 11.09 2.46
C ILE A 614 21.88 11.39 1.49
N ALA A 615 20.69 11.59 2.02
CA ALA A 615 19.52 12.00 1.24
C ALA A 615 19.46 13.54 1.19
N THR A 616 19.98 14.11 0.10
CA THR A 616 19.91 15.56 -0.18
C THR A 616 18.58 15.90 -0.86
N PRO A 617 18.07 17.13 -0.70
CA PRO A 617 16.96 17.63 -1.50
C PRO A 617 17.25 17.49 -3.00
N PRO A 618 16.27 17.08 -3.82
CA PRO A 618 16.41 17.13 -5.27
C PRO A 618 16.62 18.58 -5.75
N ARG A 619 17.44 18.78 -6.79
CA ARG A 619 17.71 20.11 -7.32
C ARG A 619 16.44 20.85 -7.70
N GLY A 620 16.26 22.06 -7.18
CA GLY A 620 15.12 22.94 -7.48
C GLY A 620 13.82 22.59 -6.73
N GLN A 621 13.87 21.69 -5.75
CA GLN A 621 12.74 21.38 -4.87
C GLN A 621 12.98 21.95 -3.47
N ASP A 622 11.95 22.62 -2.92
CA ASP A 622 11.94 23.12 -1.55
C ASP A 622 11.47 22.00 -0.60
N CYS A 623 12.37 21.05 -0.33
CA CYS A 623 12.13 20.00 0.65
C CYS A 623 13.33 19.85 1.59
N LYS A 624 13.10 19.31 2.78
CA LYS A 624 14.16 19.08 3.78
C LYS A 624 15.05 17.88 3.39
N ALA A 625 16.31 17.91 3.79
CA ALA A 625 17.19 16.76 3.71
C ALA A 625 16.68 15.59 4.59
N GLY A 626 17.05 14.36 4.24
CA GLY A 626 16.56 13.16 4.92
C GLY A 626 17.01 13.10 6.39
N VAL A 627 16.05 13.04 7.31
CA VAL A 627 16.32 13.09 8.77
C VAL A 627 17.18 11.94 9.26
N GLY A 628 16.97 10.71 8.78
CA GLY A 628 17.73 9.53 9.22
C GLY A 628 19.16 9.56 8.73
N SER A 629 19.37 9.77 7.44
CA SER A 629 20.71 9.82 6.85
C SER A 629 21.54 10.98 7.41
N SER A 630 20.92 12.15 7.66
CA SER A 630 21.61 13.29 8.26
C SER A 630 22.04 13.02 9.70
N TYR A 631 21.19 12.35 10.50
CA TYR A 631 21.56 11.92 11.84
C TYR A 631 22.77 10.97 11.80
N VAL A 632 22.71 9.94 10.96
CA VAL A 632 23.80 8.96 10.84
C VAL A 632 25.10 9.62 10.35
N TRP A 633 25.02 10.55 9.40
CA TRP A 633 26.19 11.29 8.91
C TRP A 633 26.82 12.19 9.97
N ASN A 634 26.03 12.66 10.94
CA ASN A 634 26.51 13.49 12.06
C ASN A 634 27.14 12.70 13.20
N LEU A 635 26.96 11.38 13.25
CA LEU A 635 27.55 10.53 14.29
C LEU A 635 29.09 10.61 14.28
N LYS A 636 29.67 10.60 15.46
CA LYS A 636 31.12 10.66 15.69
C LYS A 636 31.61 9.38 16.38
N PRO A 637 32.85 8.98 16.20
CA PRO A 637 33.46 7.92 17.01
C PRO A 637 33.20 8.12 18.49
N GLY A 638 32.73 7.09 19.18
CA GLY A 638 32.30 7.12 20.59
C GLY A 638 30.80 7.33 20.83
N ASP A 639 30.05 7.87 19.87
CA ASP A 639 28.58 8.01 19.99
C ASP A 639 27.90 6.65 20.12
N THR A 640 26.73 6.65 20.79
CA THR A 640 25.93 5.44 20.98
C THR A 640 24.75 5.41 20.01
N VAL A 641 24.54 4.28 19.35
CA VAL A 641 23.42 4.02 18.44
C VAL A 641 22.58 2.88 18.97
N LYS A 642 21.27 3.08 19.05
CA LYS A 642 20.30 2.02 19.34
C LYS A 642 19.71 1.51 18.02
N ALA A 643 19.63 0.19 17.89
CA ALA A 643 19.04 -0.43 16.70
C ALA A 643 18.17 -1.63 17.06
N PHE A 644 17.40 -2.11 16.10
CA PHE A 644 16.49 -3.24 16.20
C PHE A 644 16.67 -4.14 15.00
N GLY A 645 16.49 -5.44 15.17
CA GLY A 645 16.66 -6.38 14.05
C GLY A 645 17.00 -7.80 14.52
N PRO A 646 17.48 -8.65 13.60
CA PRO A 646 17.55 -8.38 12.15
C PRO A 646 16.20 -8.45 11.46
N PHE A 647 16.13 -7.86 10.24
CA PHE A 647 14.98 -7.89 9.35
C PHE A 647 15.43 -8.14 7.91
N GLY A 648 14.46 -8.45 7.03
CA GLY A 648 14.67 -8.59 5.58
C GLY A 648 14.80 -10.03 5.14
N ASP A 649 14.44 -10.24 3.88
CA ASP A 649 14.36 -11.53 3.18
C ASP A 649 15.20 -11.56 1.89
N PHE A 650 16.06 -10.55 1.70
CA PHE A 650 17.02 -10.52 0.60
C PHE A 650 18.17 -11.50 0.87
N LEU A 651 17.85 -12.80 0.81
CA LEU A 651 18.76 -13.88 1.18
C LEU A 651 19.30 -14.60 -0.06
N VAL A 652 20.48 -15.22 0.07
CA VAL A 652 21.03 -16.11 -0.96
C VAL A 652 20.18 -17.38 -1.02
N LYS A 653 19.79 -17.78 -2.21
CA LYS A 653 19.01 -19.01 -2.42
C LYS A 653 19.90 -20.24 -2.30
N GLU A 654 19.36 -21.29 -1.69
CA GLU A 654 20.03 -22.58 -1.54
C GLU A 654 19.90 -23.44 -2.82
N THR A 655 20.69 -23.12 -3.83
CA THR A 655 20.74 -23.83 -5.12
C THR A 655 22.19 -23.98 -5.59
N GLU A 656 22.42 -24.73 -6.68
CA GLU A 656 23.73 -24.82 -7.34
C GLU A 656 23.85 -23.94 -8.59
N ASN A 657 22.84 -23.07 -8.87
CA ASN A 657 22.84 -22.22 -10.03
C ASN A 657 23.98 -21.21 -10.03
N GLU A 658 24.43 -20.77 -11.19
CA GLU A 658 25.30 -19.61 -11.35
C GLU A 658 24.63 -18.35 -10.79
N MET A 659 25.41 -17.47 -10.18
CA MET A 659 24.93 -16.22 -9.59
C MET A 659 25.53 -15.00 -10.27
N VAL A 660 24.68 -14.03 -10.61
CA VAL A 660 25.06 -12.72 -11.11
C VAL A 660 24.59 -11.66 -10.12
N TYR A 661 25.53 -10.94 -9.54
CA TYR A 661 25.29 -9.80 -8.68
C TYR A 661 25.40 -8.50 -9.47
N LEU A 662 24.44 -7.59 -9.31
CA LEU A 662 24.44 -6.27 -9.95
C LEU A 662 24.19 -5.21 -8.90
N GLY A 663 25.14 -4.30 -8.71
CA GLY A 663 25.12 -3.30 -7.64
C GLY A 663 25.40 -1.89 -8.10
N GLY A 664 24.96 -0.91 -7.30
CA GLY A 664 25.30 0.50 -7.48
C GLY A 664 25.09 1.32 -6.21
N GLY A 665 26.00 2.26 -5.93
CA GLY A 665 25.91 3.12 -4.76
C GLY A 665 25.84 2.36 -3.44
N ALA A 666 24.93 2.75 -2.55
CA ALA A 666 24.74 2.11 -1.23
C ALA A 666 24.22 0.66 -1.30
N GLY A 667 23.69 0.21 -2.45
CA GLY A 667 23.36 -1.20 -2.70
C GLY A 667 24.56 -2.15 -2.58
N MET A 668 25.75 -1.63 -2.49
CA MET A 668 26.96 -2.37 -2.14
C MET A 668 26.81 -3.13 -0.79
N ALA A 669 26.08 -2.59 0.19
CA ALA A 669 26.05 -3.14 1.54
C ALA A 669 25.58 -4.60 1.60
N PRO A 670 24.33 -4.96 1.19
CA PRO A 670 23.86 -6.33 1.28
C PRO A 670 24.60 -7.25 0.29
N LEU A 671 25.05 -6.74 -0.87
CA LEU A 671 25.80 -7.53 -1.83
C LEU A 671 27.19 -7.91 -1.30
N ARG A 672 27.86 -6.99 -0.59
CA ARG A 672 29.13 -7.30 0.09
C ARG A 672 28.91 -8.36 1.19
N SER A 673 27.85 -8.25 1.96
CA SER A 673 27.48 -9.24 2.99
C SER A 673 27.30 -10.64 2.36
N HIS A 674 26.52 -10.76 1.27
CA HIS A 674 26.36 -12.01 0.53
C HIS A 674 27.68 -12.58 0.05
N LEU A 675 28.46 -11.78 -0.68
CA LEU A 675 29.69 -12.24 -1.31
C LEU A 675 30.74 -12.64 -0.27
N SER A 676 30.90 -11.87 0.80
CA SER A 676 31.80 -12.23 1.89
C SER A 676 31.37 -13.52 2.60
N HIS A 677 30.08 -13.73 2.82
CA HIS A 677 29.58 -14.96 3.42
C HIS A 677 29.78 -16.17 2.50
N LEU A 678 29.44 -16.02 1.21
CA LEU A 678 29.60 -17.09 0.21
C LEU A 678 31.06 -17.55 0.07
N PHE A 679 32.00 -16.63 -0.01
CA PHE A 679 33.40 -16.94 -0.31
C PHE A 679 34.24 -17.12 0.94
N ASP A 680 34.10 -16.23 1.94
CA ASP A 680 34.93 -16.29 3.14
C ASP A 680 34.44 -17.34 4.14
N THR A 681 33.12 -17.60 4.24
CA THR A 681 32.54 -18.58 5.17
C THR A 681 32.22 -19.91 4.50
N LEU A 682 31.31 -19.89 3.52
CA LEU A 682 30.76 -21.10 2.89
C LEU A 682 31.71 -21.75 1.87
N LYS A 683 32.71 -20.99 1.36
CA LYS A 683 33.64 -21.47 0.33
C LYS A 683 32.92 -22.04 -0.89
N THR A 684 31.89 -21.31 -1.37
CA THR A 684 31.03 -21.78 -2.46
C THR A 684 31.80 -22.19 -3.72
N GLY A 685 31.43 -23.32 -4.32
CA GLY A 685 31.91 -23.76 -5.64
C GLY A 685 31.15 -23.16 -6.83
N ARG A 686 30.04 -22.46 -6.57
CA ARG A 686 29.19 -21.86 -7.60
C ARG A 686 29.95 -20.78 -8.38
N LYS A 687 29.66 -20.68 -9.68
CA LYS A 687 30.18 -19.57 -10.51
C LYS A 687 29.44 -18.28 -10.12
N VAL A 688 30.18 -17.22 -9.79
CA VAL A 688 29.65 -15.93 -9.33
C VAL A 688 30.32 -14.81 -10.09
N SER A 689 29.52 -13.85 -10.57
CA SER A 689 30.05 -12.59 -11.10
C SER A 689 29.37 -11.40 -10.43
N PHE A 690 30.17 -10.39 -10.09
CA PHE A 690 29.68 -9.15 -9.49
C PHE A 690 29.95 -7.96 -10.43
N TRP A 691 28.87 -7.30 -10.84
CA TRP A 691 28.85 -6.16 -11.75
C TRP A 691 28.46 -4.90 -10.99
N TYR A 692 29.40 -3.97 -10.80
CA TYR A 692 29.20 -2.76 -10.02
C TYR A 692 29.22 -1.52 -10.90
N GLY A 693 28.14 -0.72 -10.84
CA GLY A 693 28.01 0.53 -11.58
C GLY A 693 28.26 1.75 -10.71
N ALA A 694 29.11 2.66 -11.19
CA ALA A 694 29.37 3.94 -10.58
C ALA A 694 29.35 5.06 -11.65
N ARG A 695 29.29 6.34 -11.24
CA ARG A 695 29.40 7.46 -12.19
C ARG A 695 30.84 7.63 -12.66
N SER A 696 31.75 7.80 -11.70
CA SER A 696 33.17 7.99 -11.93
C SER A 696 33.97 7.09 -10.99
N LYS A 697 35.27 7.01 -11.17
CA LYS A 697 36.17 6.19 -10.33
C LYS A 697 36.10 6.60 -8.85
N GLN A 698 35.91 7.85 -8.56
CA GLN A 698 35.76 8.41 -7.22
C GLN A 698 34.57 7.81 -6.46
N GLU A 699 33.56 7.31 -7.15
CA GLU A 699 32.35 6.71 -6.56
C GLU A 699 32.46 5.20 -6.33
N VAL A 700 33.59 4.59 -6.72
CA VAL A 700 33.87 3.15 -6.51
C VAL A 700 34.53 2.95 -5.16
N PHE A 701 34.00 2.02 -4.36
CA PHE A 701 34.56 1.65 -3.07
C PHE A 701 34.56 0.13 -2.86
N TYR A 702 35.42 -0.36 -1.98
CA TYR A 702 35.77 -1.78 -1.77
C TYR A 702 36.35 -2.48 -3.02
N GLN A 703 36.89 -1.74 -3.98
CA GLN A 703 37.50 -2.31 -5.20
C GLN A 703 38.59 -3.32 -4.83
N ASP A 704 39.54 -2.92 -3.99
CA ASP A 704 40.68 -3.78 -3.56
C ASP A 704 40.22 -5.10 -2.92
N TYR A 705 39.12 -5.03 -2.12
CA TYR A 705 38.53 -6.21 -1.48
C TYR A 705 38.00 -7.21 -2.51
N PHE A 706 37.26 -6.75 -3.52
CA PHE A 706 36.65 -7.65 -4.52
C PHE A 706 37.68 -8.13 -5.53
N GLU A 707 38.71 -7.33 -5.86
CA GLU A 707 39.82 -7.78 -6.68
C GLU A 707 40.68 -8.84 -5.95
N ASP A 708 40.88 -8.69 -4.63
CA ASP A 708 41.55 -9.71 -3.82
C ASP A 708 40.70 -11.00 -3.74
N LEU A 709 39.39 -10.86 -3.61
CA LEU A 709 38.46 -12.00 -3.66
C LEU A 709 38.55 -12.74 -4.99
N ALA A 710 38.59 -12.01 -6.12
CA ALA A 710 38.71 -12.59 -7.47
C ALA A 710 40.08 -13.29 -7.69
N ARG A 711 41.13 -12.77 -7.06
CA ARG A 711 42.44 -13.45 -7.08
C ARG A 711 42.47 -14.76 -6.28
N LYS A 712 41.73 -14.81 -5.17
CA LYS A 712 41.68 -15.98 -4.27
C LYS A 712 40.75 -17.10 -4.76
N PHE A 713 39.67 -16.72 -5.46
CA PHE A 713 38.62 -17.65 -5.90
C PHE A 713 38.42 -17.60 -7.42
N PRO A 714 38.89 -18.61 -8.18
CA PRO A 714 38.81 -18.61 -9.64
C PRO A 714 37.40 -18.68 -10.19
N ASN A 715 36.41 -19.04 -9.37
CA ASN A 715 34.97 -19.05 -9.67
C ASN A 715 34.26 -17.71 -9.38
N PHE A 716 35.01 -16.66 -8.99
CA PHE A 716 34.50 -15.31 -8.79
C PHE A 716 35.09 -14.32 -9.81
N GLN A 717 34.24 -13.47 -10.38
CA GLN A 717 34.63 -12.38 -11.27
C GLN A 717 34.04 -11.06 -10.77
N PHE A 718 34.86 -10.01 -10.85
CA PHE A 718 34.43 -8.66 -10.47
C PHE A 718 34.60 -7.68 -11.64
N HIS A 719 33.53 -6.95 -11.96
CA HIS A 719 33.47 -6.01 -13.10
C HIS A 719 32.94 -4.65 -12.63
N ILE A 720 33.60 -3.59 -13.08
CA ILE A 720 33.18 -2.22 -12.80
C ILE A 720 32.84 -1.52 -14.10
N ALA A 721 31.74 -0.78 -14.17
CA ALA A 721 31.43 0.12 -15.27
C ALA A 721 31.19 1.54 -14.75
N LEU A 722 31.77 2.53 -15.46
CA LEU A 722 31.56 3.94 -15.17
C LEU A 722 30.61 4.54 -16.22
N SER A 723 29.54 5.19 -15.74
CA SER A 723 28.58 5.85 -16.64
C SER A 723 29.06 7.24 -17.10
N GLU A 724 29.85 7.91 -16.30
CA GLU A 724 30.37 9.26 -16.51
C GLU A 724 31.84 9.33 -16.07
N PRO A 725 32.77 8.56 -16.71
CA PRO A 725 34.18 8.59 -16.33
C PRO A 725 34.78 10.00 -16.55
N LEU A 726 35.54 10.48 -15.58
CA LEU A 726 36.23 11.76 -15.68
C LEU A 726 37.55 11.58 -16.44
N PRO A 727 38.03 12.63 -17.14
CA PRO A 727 39.34 12.53 -17.83
C PRO A 727 40.47 12.11 -16.92
N GLU A 728 40.47 12.57 -15.66
CA GLU A 728 41.46 12.22 -14.63
C GLU A 728 41.36 10.79 -14.12
N ASP A 729 40.25 10.09 -14.34
CA ASP A 729 40.07 8.68 -13.96
C ASP A 729 41.02 7.77 -14.75
N ASN A 730 41.45 8.19 -15.96
CA ASN A 730 42.23 7.38 -16.91
C ASN A 730 41.60 5.99 -17.10
N TRP A 731 40.28 5.96 -17.21
CA TRP A 731 39.48 4.74 -17.22
C TRP A 731 39.57 4.01 -18.57
N THR A 732 40.01 2.74 -18.55
CA THR A 732 40.21 1.90 -19.74
C THR A 732 39.31 0.67 -19.78
N SER A 733 38.47 0.45 -18.74
CA SER A 733 37.54 -0.67 -18.64
C SER A 733 36.15 -0.30 -19.17
N HIS A 734 35.10 -0.97 -18.71
CA HIS A 734 33.73 -0.80 -19.21
C HIS A 734 33.16 0.59 -18.92
N THR A 735 32.46 1.15 -19.93
CA THR A 735 31.74 2.42 -19.83
C THR A 735 30.26 2.24 -20.18
N GLY A 736 29.40 3.06 -19.53
CA GLY A 736 27.95 3.05 -19.70
C GLY A 736 27.22 2.50 -18.47
N PHE A 737 25.89 2.37 -18.59
CA PHE A 737 25.08 1.83 -17.50
C PHE A 737 25.34 0.34 -17.29
N ILE A 738 25.51 -0.05 -16.03
CA ILE A 738 25.99 -1.38 -15.65
C ILE A 738 25.10 -2.53 -16.19
N HIS A 739 23.79 -2.36 -16.29
CA HIS A 739 22.90 -3.38 -16.82
C HIS A 739 23.09 -3.58 -18.34
N GLU A 740 23.40 -2.50 -19.09
CA GLU A 740 23.70 -2.57 -20.51
C GLU A 740 25.07 -3.23 -20.74
N VAL A 741 26.04 -2.90 -19.89
CA VAL A 741 27.37 -3.51 -19.91
C VAL A 741 27.26 -5.01 -19.62
N LEU A 742 26.55 -5.41 -18.57
CA LEU A 742 26.28 -6.81 -18.23
C LEU A 742 25.64 -7.56 -19.42
N ARG A 743 24.66 -6.95 -20.09
CA ARG A 743 24.01 -7.54 -21.28
C ARG A 743 24.99 -7.70 -22.41
N ARG A 744 25.75 -6.65 -22.73
CA ARG A 744 26.67 -6.61 -23.89
C ARG A 744 27.87 -7.55 -23.72
N GLU A 745 28.50 -7.52 -22.54
CA GLU A 745 29.77 -8.21 -22.28
C GLU A 745 29.59 -9.65 -21.80
N TYR A 746 28.42 -9.99 -21.25
CA TYR A 746 28.22 -11.28 -20.60
C TYR A 746 26.93 -11.99 -21.04
N LEU A 747 25.76 -11.44 -20.74
CA LEU A 747 24.50 -12.17 -20.92
C LEU A 747 24.12 -12.39 -22.38
N GLY A 748 24.56 -11.50 -23.29
CA GLY A 748 24.29 -11.62 -24.72
C GLY A 748 24.98 -12.84 -25.39
N GLN A 749 26.02 -13.37 -24.76
CA GLN A 749 26.75 -14.55 -25.20
C GLN A 749 26.54 -15.76 -24.26
N HIS A 750 25.78 -15.59 -23.19
CA HIS A 750 25.57 -16.66 -22.24
C HIS A 750 24.61 -17.73 -22.80
N LYS A 751 24.98 -19.02 -22.66
CA LYS A 751 24.19 -20.13 -23.21
C LYS A 751 22.77 -20.24 -22.70
N ASN A 752 22.55 -19.91 -21.43
CA ASN A 752 21.24 -20.00 -20.78
C ASN A 752 21.10 -18.95 -19.68
N PRO A 753 20.83 -17.68 -20.02
CA PRO A 753 20.63 -16.62 -19.01
C PRO A 753 19.45 -16.89 -18.06
N ALA A 754 18.45 -17.64 -18.52
CA ALA A 754 17.26 -17.96 -17.72
C ALA A 754 17.54 -18.91 -16.53
N ALA A 755 18.65 -19.66 -16.55
CA ALA A 755 19.04 -20.55 -15.45
C ALA A 755 19.95 -19.88 -14.40
N VAL A 756 20.32 -18.62 -14.60
CA VAL A 756 21.17 -17.84 -13.69
C VAL A 756 20.31 -17.19 -12.59
N GLU A 757 20.82 -17.10 -11.39
CA GLU A 757 20.23 -16.35 -10.30
C GLU A 757 20.81 -14.94 -10.24
N TYR A 758 19.94 -13.95 -10.15
CA TYR A 758 20.31 -12.54 -10.16
C TYR A 758 20.00 -11.91 -8.81
N TYR A 759 20.98 -11.17 -8.27
CA TYR A 759 20.88 -10.43 -7.01
C TYR A 759 21.16 -8.95 -7.28
N LEU A 760 20.11 -8.12 -7.20
CA LEU A 760 20.18 -6.72 -7.59
C LEU A 760 20.02 -5.81 -6.37
N CYS A 761 20.95 -4.84 -6.19
CA CYS A 761 20.75 -3.85 -5.13
C CYS A 761 21.39 -2.51 -5.51
N GLY A 762 20.64 -1.42 -5.32
CA GLY A 762 21.08 -0.06 -5.64
C GLY A 762 19.97 0.91 -5.99
N PRO A 763 20.28 1.99 -6.73
CA PRO A 763 19.28 2.97 -7.11
C PRO A 763 18.12 2.36 -7.89
N GLN A 764 16.90 2.72 -7.53
CA GLN A 764 15.68 2.17 -8.12
C GLN A 764 15.64 2.20 -9.67
N PRO A 765 16.07 3.28 -10.36
CA PRO A 765 16.11 3.27 -11.82
C PRO A 765 17.05 2.19 -12.39
N MET A 766 18.18 1.91 -11.73
CA MET A 766 19.11 0.86 -12.14
C MET A 766 18.49 -0.54 -11.97
N ILE A 767 17.87 -0.80 -10.82
CA ILE A 767 17.20 -2.08 -10.55
C ILE A 767 16.08 -2.31 -11.57
N GLN A 768 15.27 -1.30 -11.84
CA GLN A 768 14.17 -1.42 -12.80
C GLN A 768 14.66 -1.68 -14.22
N ALA A 769 15.70 -0.97 -14.68
CA ALA A 769 16.30 -1.18 -15.99
C ALA A 769 16.90 -2.60 -16.11
N ALA A 770 17.61 -3.07 -15.08
CA ALA A 770 18.15 -4.41 -15.03
C ALA A 770 17.06 -5.49 -15.06
N ARG A 771 16.00 -5.33 -14.27
CA ARG A 771 14.86 -6.27 -14.26
C ARG A 771 14.17 -6.33 -15.61
N THR A 772 13.87 -5.17 -16.21
CA THR A 772 13.27 -5.10 -17.56
C THR A 772 14.14 -5.81 -18.61
N MET A 773 15.46 -5.61 -18.54
CA MET A 773 16.42 -6.28 -19.40
C MET A 773 16.38 -7.81 -19.21
N LEU A 774 16.44 -8.30 -17.97
CA LEU A 774 16.45 -9.72 -17.63
C LEU A 774 15.12 -10.41 -18.01
N GLU A 775 13.99 -9.76 -17.71
CA GLU A 775 12.66 -10.25 -18.12
C GLU A 775 12.55 -10.32 -19.66
N GLY A 776 13.09 -9.33 -20.39
CA GLY A 776 13.19 -9.33 -21.85
C GLY A 776 14.09 -10.44 -22.42
N MET A 777 14.99 -11.01 -21.62
CA MET A 777 15.83 -12.17 -21.96
C MET A 777 15.22 -13.51 -21.52
N GLY A 778 13.97 -13.52 -21.00
CA GLY A 778 13.26 -14.72 -20.58
C GLY A 778 13.66 -15.26 -19.20
N VAL A 779 14.31 -14.44 -18.35
CA VAL A 779 14.64 -14.81 -16.98
C VAL A 779 13.35 -14.81 -16.13
N ASP A 780 13.10 -15.91 -15.42
CA ASP A 780 11.98 -16.02 -14.50
C ASP A 780 12.17 -15.06 -13.30
N LYS A 781 11.09 -14.41 -12.86
CA LYS A 781 11.14 -13.49 -11.72
C LYS A 781 11.62 -14.16 -10.43
N ASN A 782 11.38 -15.46 -10.29
CA ASN A 782 11.88 -16.23 -9.15
C ASN A 782 13.41 -16.38 -9.17
N HIS A 783 14.08 -16.13 -10.28
CA HIS A 783 15.54 -16.10 -10.39
C HIS A 783 16.12 -14.69 -10.13
N ILE A 784 15.28 -13.68 -9.91
CA ILE A 784 15.69 -12.31 -9.64
C ILE A 784 15.31 -11.96 -8.20
N ALA A 785 16.31 -11.85 -7.32
CA ALA A 785 16.19 -11.26 -6.00
C ALA A 785 16.68 -9.82 -6.04
N PHE A 786 16.00 -8.90 -5.37
CA PHE A 786 16.43 -7.50 -5.33
C PHE A 786 16.02 -6.83 -4.02
N ASP A 787 16.80 -5.82 -3.63
CA ASP A 787 16.52 -4.92 -2.53
C ASP A 787 16.72 -3.48 -3.03
N GLU A 788 15.74 -2.60 -2.82
CA GLU A 788 15.74 -1.22 -3.33
C GLU A 788 15.62 -0.20 -2.19
N PHE A 789 16.34 0.94 -2.30
CA PHE A 789 16.39 2.00 -1.31
C PHE A 789 15.85 3.32 -1.83
#